data_29f3f34b0356c61f8c04da2979b9f4ea
#
_entry.id   29f3f34b0356c61f8c04da2979b9f4ea
#
_cell.length_a   1.000
_cell.length_b   1.000
_cell.length_c   1.000
_cell.angle_alpha   90.00
_cell.angle_beta   90.00
_cell.angle_gamma   90.00
#
_symmetry.space_group_name_H-M   'P 1'
#
loop_
_entity.id
_entity.type
_entity.pdbx_description
1 polymer ?
#
loop_
_entity_poly.entity_id
_entity_poly.type
_entity_poly.pdbx_seq_one_letter_code
_entity_poly.pdbx_strand_id
1 'polypeptide(L)'
;MDKLVLIDGNSLLNRAFYAMSVFTTKDGLPTNGVFGFVKLLLKIIDDEKPKYLAVAFDLHAPTFRHKMYADYKGTRKPMPEELVVQVPVLKDLLRAMKVCIVEKEGYEADDLIGTLSKRFGSVESLIYTGDRDSYQLIGDHVTVCFTKRGVSDLVRLTKDNFLEHEGIEPWQVVELKALMGDSSDNIPGVRGVGPKSAFSLLQSYGDLDGVYSHLDECSASLRKKLTDYEEDARLSRTLATIDRDVPLDLSLEDCTLRIPFPEEARKAFANLEFRSLVGSDYFSKEPVSELTCRTCTAAELDAIVAEALAVKEFAFCTESDGAHLAFDNKEYLFPLRDNFLEPGFFTEELKPLLETLFHSDKLAILADYKATAHVLDEIGVPLTCRAEDVSLLRYLIDSNLRPSSAKAFAQDYSMPEDCCGCALQRAYRDALEKTKGTAEEKLYRDLELPLSRVLVDMERIGVRVDMSKFSVFSEKFKGTMAELSARIFELAGVSPFNLNSPFQLSEVLFEKLGYSAKGVKKNIRGGYSTSAEVLEKLAEEHEIARLILQYREVQKLQSTYVDGIRPLVKNGIVHTTYNQTMTTTGRLSSANPNLQNIPVRTDMGRELRKLFIAREGNVLVDADYSQIELRLLAHFSGCKALREAYRAGEDIHAATAARLFHTPLSEVTPTMRRRAKTINFGIIYGMSAFGMAKDLNCPPDEAQRYIDAYFAAHPEVKAYMDENVRRAKEDGYVTTVLGRKRFIPELKSGNYNQRMFGERAAMNMPLQGSAADIIKIAMLRVWNRLKTDGFRAQLVLQVHDELVLDTPEEEAERAKRMLKEEMEAAISLEVPLIADVSVGKSWYDAK
;
A
#
# COMPACT_ATOMS: atom_id res chain seq x y z
N MET A 1 7.59 13.75 41.04
CA MET A 1 8.20 12.48 41.43
C MET A 1 8.77 11.87 40.17
N ASP A 2 9.96 11.23 40.23
CA ASP A 2 10.47 10.52 39.05
C ASP A 2 9.52 9.36 38.68
N LYS A 3 9.38 9.08 37.39
CA LYS A 3 8.46 8.03 36.87
C LYS A 3 9.25 6.79 36.47
N LEU A 4 8.73 5.61 36.83
CA LEU A 4 9.13 4.30 36.35
C LEU A 4 8.00 3.73 35.50
N VAL A 5 8.25 3.49 34.21
CA VAL A 5 7.32 2.78 33.33
C VAL A 5 7.67 1.30 33.31
N LEU A 6 6.71 0.45 33.64
CA LEU A 6 6.79 -1.00 33.60
C LEU A 6 5.86 -1.51 32.50
N ILE A 7 6.40 -2.28 31.58
CA ILE A 7 5.65 -2.77 30.42
C ILE A 7 5.57 -4.30 30.44
N ASP A 8 4.37 -4.83 30.33
CA ASP A 8 4.13 -6.24 30.02
C ASP A 8 4.40 -6.49 28.53
N GLY A 9 5.58 -7.03 28.24
CA GLY A 9 6.08 -7.21 26.88
C GLY A 9 5.24 -8.17 26.05
N ASN A 10 4.84 -9.30 26.61
CA ASN A 10 4.06 -10.33 25.92
C ASN A 10 2.63 -9.84 25.64
N SER A 11 1.98 -9.22 26.62
CA SER A 11 0.63 -8.71 26.49
C SER A 11 0.54 -7.61 25.42
N LEU A 12 1.45 -6.60 25.46
CA LEU A 12 1.42 -5.51 24.49
C LEU A 12 1.87 -5.93 23.10
N LEU A 13 2.84 -6.85 22.95
CA LEU A 13 3.22 -7.39 21.64
C LEU A 13 2.06 -8.16 20.99
N ASN A 14 1.36 -8.97 21.79
CA ASN A 14 0.19 -9.70 21.31
C ASN A 14 -0.91 -8.74 20.82
N ARG A 15 -1.22 -7.71 21.59
CA ARG A 15 -2.20 -6.68 21.18
C ARG A 15 -1.77 -5.92 19.94
N ALA A 16 -0.51 -5.55 19.82
CA ALA A 16 0.04 -4.87 18.67
C ALA A 16 -0.07 -5.75 17.40
N PHE A 17 0.22 -7.05 17.53
CA PHE A 17 0.12 -8.01 16.43
C PHE A 17 -1.31 -8.11 15.87
N TYR A 18 -2.33 -8.22 16.73
CA TYR A 18 -3.72 -8.32 16.29
C TYR A 18 -4.35 -6.97 15.89
N ALA A 19 -3.77 -5.85 16.30
CA ALA A 19 -4.25 -4.51 15.94
C ALA A 19 -3.85 -4.08 14.52
N MET A 20 -2.84 -4.71 13.94
CA MET A 20 -2.27 -4.36 12.65
C MET A 20 -2.36 -5.52 11.66
N SER A 21 -2.57 -5.22 10.38
CA SER A 21 -2.40 -6.22 9.33
C SER A 21 -0.96 -6.72 9.29
N VAL A 22 -0.77 -8.03 9.06
CA VAL A 22 0.56 -8.63 8.96
C VAL A 22 1.31 -8.01 7.79
N PHE A 23 2.50 -7.48 8.03
CA PHE A 23 3.49 -7.08 7.04
C PHE A 23 4.86 -7.65 7.42
N THR A 24 5.71 -7.79 6.42
CA THR A 24 7.01 -8.46 6.57
C THR A 24 8.13 -7.58 6.01
N THR A 25 9.36 -7.81 6.46
CA THR A 25 10.55 -7.32 5.78
C THR A 25 10.68 -7.96 4.40
N LYS A 26 11.58 -7.46 3.56
CA LYS A 26 11.91 -8.04 2.24
C LYS A 26 12.28 -9.52 2.32
N ASP A 27 12.91 -9.94 3.41
CA ASP A 27 13.31 -11.32 3.66
C ASP A 27 12.17 -12.20 4.19
N GLY A 28 10.95 -11.65 4.28
CA GLY A 28 9.75 -12.38 4.72
C GLY A 28 9.58 -12.48 6.23
N LEU A 29 10.38 -11.78 7.04
CA LEU A 29 10.23 -11.76 8.49
C LEU A 29 8.99 -10.92 8.88
N PRO A 30 7.97 -11.48 9.56
CA PRO A 30 6.83 -10.71 10.03
C PRO A 30 7.27 -9.74 11.14
N THR A 31 6.86 -8.47 11.04
CA THR A 31 7.30 -7.39 11.93
C THR A 31 6.19 -6.46 12.40
N ASN A 32 4.94 -6.72 12.04
CA ASN A 32 3.79 -5.89 12.39
C ASN A 32 3.60 -5.73 13.90
N GLY A 33 3.76 -6.79 14.68
CA GLY A 33 3.67 -6.75 16.15
C GLY A 33 4.79 -5.92 16.76
N VAL A 34 6.05 -6.13 16.30
CA VAL A 34 7.22 -5.36 16.74
C VAL A 34 7.04 -3.88 16.44
N PHE A 35 6.62 -3.54 15.20
CA PHE A 35 6.37 -2.15 14.80
C PHE A 35 5.31 -1.47 15.68
N GLY A 36 4.17 -2.17 15.88
CA GLY A 36 3.09 -1.65 16.71
C GLY A 36 3.50 -1.46 18.17
N PHE A 37 4.27 -2.41 18.72
CA PHE A 37 4.82 -2.32 20.07
C PHE A 37 5.76 -1.12 20.22
N VAL A 38 6.72 -0.98 19.31
CA VAL A 38 7.69 0.13 19.35
C VAL A 38 7.00 1.48 19.20
N LYS A 39 6.03 1.58 18.30
CA LYS A 39 5.25 2.82 18.12
C LYS A 39 4.50 3.21 19.40
N LEU A 40 3.95 2.22 20.12
CA LEU A 40 3.34 2.46 21.42
C LEU A 40 4.38 2.85 22.47
N LEU A 41 5.53 2.16 22.51
CA LEU A 41 6.64 2.46 23.44
C LEU A 41 7.13 3.90 23.28
N LEU A 42 7.38 4.36 22.04
CA LEU A 42 7.84 5.73 21.78
C LEU A 42 6.76 6.74 22.21
N LYS A 43 5.49 6.44 21.94
CA LYS A 43 4.38 7.28 22.42
C LYS A 43 4.34 7.35 23.95
N ILE A 44 4.52 6.25 24.65
CA ILE A 44 4.58 6.23 26.13
C ILE A 44 5.75 7.09 26.63
N ILE A 45 6.89 7.02 25.97
CA ILE A 45 8.07 7.84 26.29
C ILE A 45 7.75 9.33 26.13
N ASP A 46 7.07 9.73 25.06
CA ASP A 46 6.69 11.12 24.80
C ASP A 46 5.65 11.64 25.79
N ASP A 47 4.63 10.86 26.07
CA ASP A 47 3.51 11.23 26.92
C ASP A 47 3.93 11.31 28.40
N GLU A 48 4.72 10.33 28.87
CA GLU A 48 5.07 10.20 30.29
C GLU A 48 6.41 10.80 30.65
N LYS A 49 7.34 10.90 29.71
CA LYS A 49 8.74 11.36 29.90
C LYS A 49 9.40 10.65 31.10
N PRO A 50 9.38 9.30 31.12
CA PRO A 50 9.84 8.54 32.26
C PRO A 50 11.36 8.62 32.38
N LYS A 51 11.85 8.64 33.61
CA LYS A 51 13.29 8.52 33.91
C LYS A 51 13.74 7.07 33.86
N TYR A 52 12.85 6.14 34.20
CA TYR A 52 13.12 4.72 34.26
C TYR A 52 12.10 3.93 33.44
N LEU A 53 12.58 2.91 32.74
CA LEU A 53 11.74 2.06 31.86
C LEU A 53 12.23 0.62 31.93
N ALA A 54 11.33 -0.32 32.17
CA ALA A 54 11.61 -1.75 32.07
C ALA A 54 10.48 -2.50 31.34
N VAL A 55 10.84 -3.51 30.58
CA VAL A 55 9.91 -4.39 29.87
C VAL A 55 10.08 -5.81 30.40
N ALA A 56 9.02 -6.36 30.98
CA ALA A 56 9.01 -7.73 31.52
C ALA A 56 8.49 -8.71 30.45
N PHE A 57 9.10 -9.89 30.37
CA PHE A 57 8.70 -10.97 29.49
C PHE A 57 8.59 -12.30 30.23
N ASP A 58 7.62 -13.11 29.82
CA ASP A 58 7.53 -14.51 30.21
C ASP A 58 8.61 -15.33 29.53
N LEU A 59 9.13 -16.33 30.25
CA LEU A 59 9.99 -17.36 29.70
C LEU A 59 9.19 -18.64 29.36
N HIS A 60 9.63 -19.39 28.36
CA HIS A 60 9.06 -20.70 28.01
C HIS A 60 9.49 -21.79 29.01
N ALA A 61 9.21 -21.57 30.31
CA ALA A 61 9.52 -22.51 31.38
C ALA A 61 8.31 -22.63 32.32
N PRO A 62 8.08 -23.81 32.93
CA PRO A 62 7.01 -23.96 33.90
C PRO A 62 7.23 -23.02 35.11
N THR A 63 6.19 -22.28 35.48
CA THR A 63 6.21 -21.39 36.64
C THR A 63 5.85 -22.14 37.92
N PHE A 64 5.99 -21.51 39.08
CA PHE A 64 5.56 -22.10 40.35
C PHE A 64 4.07 -22.43 40.33
N ARG A 65 3.22 -21.70 39.58
CA ARG A 65 1.78 -21.96 39.43
C ARG A 65 1.53 -23.29 38.71
N HIS A 66 2.30 -23.62 37.67
CA HIS A 66 2.21 -24.91 36.98
C HIS A 66 2.61 -26.09 37.91
N LYS A 67 3.53 -25.86 38.87
CA LYS A 67 3.92 -26.86 39.87
C LYS A 67 2.84 -27.08 40.92
N MET A 68 2.04 -26.05 41.22
CA MET A 68 0.93 -26.12 42.18
C MET A 68 -0.33 -26.69 41.56
N TYR A 69 -0.59 -26.36 40.28
CA TYR A 69 -1.78 -26.80 39.54
C TYR A 69 -1.42 -27.13 38.09
N ALA A 70 -1.44 -28.42 37.78
CA ALA A 70 -0.95 -28.93 36.49
C ALA A 70 -1.76 -28.41 35.29
N ASP A 71 -3.06 -28.11 35.48
CA ASP A 71 -3.96 -27.64 34.45
C ASP A 71 -3.93 -26.10 34.27
N TYR A 72 -3.07 -25.39 35.04
CA TYR A 72 -2.92 -23.93 34.91
C TYR A 72 -2.56 -23.53 33.49
N LYS A 73 -3.34 -22.59 32.90
CA LYS A 73 -3.22 -22.15 31.50
C LYS A 73 -3.35 -23.24 30.42
N GLY A 74 -3.76 -24.49 30.84
CA GLY A 74 -3.84 -25.64 29.93
C GLY A 74 -4.84 -25.50 28.78
N THR A 75 -5.78 -24.57 28.85
CA THR A 75 -6.79 -24.31 27.81
C THR A 75 -6.35 -23.23 26.82
N ARG A 76 -5.20 -22.55 27.01
CA ARG A 76 -4.71 -21.50 26.11
C ARG A 76 -4.31 -22.09 24.76
N LYS A 77 -4.77 -21.45 23.70
CA LYS A 77 -4.33 -21.79 22.33
C LYS A 77 -2.86 -21.42 22.13
N PRO A 78 -2.12 -22.21 21.34
CA PRO A 78 -0.72 -21.87 21.04
C PRO A 78 -0.64 -20.52 20.31
N MET A 79 0.46 -19.80 20.56
CA MET A 79 0.75 -18.54 19.90
C MET A 79 0.93 -18.77 18.38
N PRO A 80 0.38 -17.91 17.49
CA PRO A 80 0.62 -18.01 16.05
C PRO A 80 2.12 -17.99 15.72
N GLU A 81 2.54 -18.79 14.73
CA GLU A 81 3.95 -18.89 14.32
C GLU A 81 4.53 -17.53 13.95
N GLU A 82 3.76 -16.69 13.25
CA GLU A 82 4.16 -15.34 12.87
C GLU A 82 4.38 -14.41 14.08
N LEU A 83 3.77 -14.67 15.21
CA LEU A 83 3.99 -13.91 16.44
C LEU A 83 5.17 -14.49 17.25
N VAL A 84 5.33 -15.81 17.27
CA VAL A 84 6.45 -16.48 17.95
C VAL A 84 7.80 -15.95 17.47
N VAL A 85 7.96 -15.79 16.16
CA VAL A 85 9.23 -15.30 15.58
C VAL A 85 9.48 -13.82 15.89
N GLN A 86 8.45 -13.04 16.26
CA GLN A 86 8.60 -11.63 16.58
C GLN A 86 9.06 -11.36 18.02
N VAL A 87 8.87 -12.29 18.94
CA VAL A 87 9.30 -12.13 20.35
C VAL A 87 10.82 -11.92 20.46
N PRO A 88 11.69 -12.80 19.91
CA PRO A 88 13.13 -12.57 19.95
C PRO A 88 13.55 -11.30 19.20
N VAL A 89 12.91 -10.97 18.06
CA VAL A 89 13.18 -9.75 17.30
C VAL A 89 12.92 -8.50 18.14
N LEU A 90 11.80 -8.46 18.88
CA LEU A 90 11.50 -7.36 19.79
C LEU A 90 12.53 -7.25 20.91
N LYS A 91 12.91 -8.36 21.53
CA LYS A 91 13.92 -8.36 22.59
C LYS A 91 15.29 -7.85 22.10
N ASP A 92 15.70 -8.27 20.90
CA ASP A 92 16.96 -7.80 20.30
C ASP A 92 16.91 -6.30 19.98
N LEU A 93 15.76 -5.81 19.51
CA LEU A 93 15.56 -4.39 19.28
C LEU A 93 15.60 -3.57 20.58
N LEU A 94 14.93 -4.02 21.64
CA LEU A 94 14.97 -3.39 22.96
C LEU A 94 16.38 -3.39 23.56
N ARG A 95 17.16 -4.47 23.38
CA ARG A 95 18.59 -4.53 23.76
C ARG A 95 19.42 -3.51 23.00
N ALA A 96 19.20 -3.39 21.69
CA ALA A 96 19.88 -2.37 20.88
C ALA A 96 19.53 -0.95 21.36
N MET A 97 18.29 -0.71 21.79
CA MET A 97 17.84 0.55 22.41
C MET A 97 18.39 0.78 23.83
N LYS A 98 19.06 -0.21 24.42
CA LYS A 98 19.48 -0.19 25.83
C LYS A 98 18.31 -0.05 26.82
N VAL A 99 17.14 -0.57 26.44
CA VAL A 99 15.98 -0.66 27.34
C VAL A 99 16.14 -1.88 28.24
N CYS A 100 15.86 -1.69 29.55
CA CYS A 100 15.93 -2.77 30.53
C CYS A 100 14.89 -3.86 30.20
N ILE A 101 15.35 -5.10 30.03
CA ILE A 101 14.50 -6.29 29.86
C ILE A 101 14.59 -7.11 31.12
N VAL A 102 13.45 -7.52 31.68
CA VAL A 102 13.36 -8.30 32.90
C VAL A 102 12.72 -9.65 32.60
N GLU A 103 13.44 -10.73 32.95
CA GLU A 103 13.01 -12.12 32.73
C GLU A 103 13.52 -12.96 33.90
N LYS A 104 12.70 -13.90 34.41
CA LYS A 104 13.09 -14.79 35.46
C LYS A 104 12.46 -16.16 35.32
N GLU A 105 13.24 -17.21 35.28
CA GLU A 105 12.74 -18.59 35.24
C GLU A 105 11.92 -18.93 36.48
N GLY A 106 10.75 -19.56 36.26
CA GLY A 106 9.86 -19.96 37.35
C GLY A 106 8.82 -18.93 37.75
N TYR A 107 8.86 -17.71 37.18
CA TYR A 107 7.94 -16.60 37.43
C TYR A 107 7.35 -16.07 36.12
N GLU A 108 6.22 -15.37 36.22
CA GLU A 108 5.55 -14.71 35.10
C GLU A 108 5.89 -13.20 35.06
N ALA A 109 5.69 -12.56 33.93
CA ALA A 109 5.96 -11.13 33.72
C ALA A 109 5.23 -10.26 34.78
N ASP A 110 4.00 -10.62 35.14
CA ASP A 110 3.21 -9.92 36.16
C ASP A 110 3.87 -9.97 37.55
N ASP A 111 4.51 -11.12 37.91
CA ASP A 111 5.25 -11.25 39.19
C ASP A 111 6.47 -10.33 39.19
N LEU A 112 7.16 -10.21 38.04
CA LEU A 112 8.31 -9.32 37.88
C LEU A 112 7.89 -7.85 38.03
N ILE A 113 6.79 -7.46 37.32
CA ILE A 113 6.21 -6.12 37.39
C ILE A 113 5.74 -5.79 38.81
N GLY A 114 5.05 -6.74 39.47
CA GLY A 114 4.58 -6.59 40.85
C GLY A 114 5.75 -6.41 41.84
N THR A 115 6.83 -7.17 41.64
CA THR A 115 8.05 -7.06 42.46
C THR A 115 8.74 -5.72 42.28
N LEU A 116 8.93 -5.26 41.02
CA LEU A 116 9.60 -4.01 40.73
C LEU A 116 8.78 -2.81 41.24
N SER A 117 7.46 -2.81 41.05
CA SER A 117 6.57 -1.74 41.55
C SER A 117 6.60 -1.61 43.07
N LYS A 118 6.71 -2.76 43.81
CA LYS A 118 6.86 -2.76 45.28
C LYS A 118 8.24 -2.30 45.70
N ARG A 119 9.29 -2.86 45.08
CA ARG A 119 10.69 -2.58 45.45
C ARG A 119 11.07 -1.13 45.22
N PHE A 120 10.63 -0.53 44.15
CA PHE A 120 10.94 0.85 43.76
C PHE A 120 9.84 1.86 44.14
N GLY A 121 9.20 1.65 45.33
CA GLY A 121 8.11 2.51 45.82
C GLY A 121 8.47 3.97 46.10
N SER A 122 9.75 4.36 45.96
CA SER A 122 10.21 5.75 46.02
C SER A 122 9.92 6.58 44.76
N VAL A 123 9.48 5.95 43.65
CA VAL A 123 9.10 6.57 42.40
C VAL A 123 7.67 6.20 42.02
N GLU A 124 7.03 7.00 41.19
CA GLU A 124 5.70 6.70 40.63
C GLU A 124 5.83 5.59 39.57
N SER A 125 5.14 4.46 39.77
CA SER A 125 5.13 3.33 38.83
C SER A 125 3.91 3.37 37.94
N LEU A 126 4.13 3.37 36.60
CA LEU A 126 3.09 3.30 35.57
C LEU A 126 3.18 1.95 34.88
N ILE A 127 2.21 1.07 35.11
CA ILE A 127 2.18 -0.29 34.55
C ILE A 127 1.35 -0.29 33.26
N TYR A 128 1.97 -0.60 32.13
CA TYR A 128 1.31 -0.72 30.83
C TYR A 128 1.08 -2.18 30.49
N THR A 129 -0.17 -2.61 30.51
CA THR A 129 -0.57 -4.00 30.26
C THR A 129 -1.94 -4.09 29.60
N GLY A 130 -2.25 -5.21 29.00
CA GLY A 130 -3.60 -5.61 28.59
C GLY A 130 -4.20 -6.67 29.48
N ASP A 131 -3.55 -7.01 30.60
CA ASP A 131 -4.04 -8.00 31.57
C ASP A 131 -4.65 -7.32 32.79
N ARG A 132 -5.85 -7.79 33.18
CA ARG A 132 -6.59 -7.26 34.32
C ARG A 132 -6.03 -7.75 35.64
N ASP A 133 -5.17 -8.77 35.66
CA ASP A 133 -4.57 -9.30 36.87
C ASP A 133 -3.68 -8.27 37.55
N SER A 134 -3.05 -7.42 36.74
CA SER A 134 -2.26 -6.29 37.22
C SER A 134 -3.08 -5.24 38.00
N TYR A 135 -4.42 -5.28 37.97
CA TYR A 135 -5.26 -4.37 38.76
C TYR A 135 -5.01 -4.49 40.29
N GLN A 136 -4.68 -5.70 40.76
CA GLN A 136 -4.33 -5.96 42.16
C GLN A 136 -3.08 -5.20 42.62
N LEU A 137 -2.28 -4.66 41.69
CA LEU A 137 -1.06 -3.91 41.98
C LEU A 137 -1.31 -2.42 42.23
N ILE A 138 -2.50 -1.91 41.90
CA ILE A 138 -2.87 -0.49 42.06
C ILE A 138 -2.75 -0.08 43.51
N GLY A 139 -2.06 1.04 43.78
CA GLY A 139 -1.85 1.59 45.11
C GLY A 139 -1.42 3.06 45.10
N ASP A 140 -0.91 3.57 46.22
CA ASP A 140 -0.58 5.00 46.37
C ASP A 140 0.49 5.48 45.38
N HIS A 141 1.37 4.60 44.89
CA HIS A 141 2.46 4.91 43.95
C HIS A 141 2.39 4.09 42.66
N VAL A 142 1.31 3.33 42.46
CA VAL A 142 1.16 2.44 41.30
C VAL A 142 -0.12 2.75 40.57
N THR A 143 0.01 3.12 39.30
CA THR A 143 -1.10 3.34 38.36
C THR A 143 -1.03 2.28 37.27
N VAL A 144 -2.16 1.66 36.94
CA VAL A 144 -2.26 0.73 35.80
C VAL A 144 -2.86 1.44 34.58
N CYS A 145 -2.11 1.44 33.48
CA CYS A 145 -2.51 1.95 32.17
C CYS A 145 -2.96 0.75 31.32
N PHE A 146 -4.26 0.47 31.36
CA PHE A 146 -4.84 -0.69 30.71
C PHE A 146 -5.18 -0.41 29.25
N THR A 147 -4.72 -1.26 28.33
CA THR A 147 -5.06 -1.16 26.91
C THR A 147 -6.40 -1.84 26.63
N LYS A 148 -7.44 -1.08 26.20
CA LYS A 148 -8.81 -1.59 26.01
C LYS A 148 -9.05 -2.19 24.62
N ARG A 149 -8.69 -1.46 23.56
CA ARG A 149 -8.75 -1.94 22.15
C ARG A 149 -7.54 -1.46 21.37
N GLY A 150 -6.84 -2.38 20.70
CA GLY A 150 -5.61 -2.06 19.98
C GLY A 150 -4.52 -1.49 20.89
N VAL A 151 -3.71 -0.58 20.38
CA VAL A 151 -2.59 0.06 21.09
C VAL A 151 -2.84 1.52 21.49
N SER A 152 -3.96 2.10 21.09
CA SER A 152 -4.24 3.54 21.28
C SER A 152 -5.33 3.87 22.29
N ASP A 153 -6.17 2.89 22.68
CA ASP A 153 -7.27 3.09 23.60
C ASP A 153 -6.82 2.67 25.03
N LEU A 154 -6.28 3.63 25.78
CA LEU A 154 -5.72 3.45 27.09
C LEU A 154 -6.66 3.99 28.17
N VAL A 155 -6.88 3.21 29.22
CA VAL A 155 -7.61 3.61 30.43
C VAL A 155 -6.62 3.66 31.59
N ARG A 156 -6.50 4.80 32.23
CA ARG A 156 -5.63 4.99 33.40
C ARG A 156 -6.42 4.73 34.70
N LEU A 157 -6.02 3.69 35.42
CA LEU A 157 -6.65 3.25 36.67
C LEU A 157 -5.72 3.53 37.87
N THR A 158 -6.22 4.38 38.77
CA THR A 158 -5.56 4.78 40.00
C THR A 158 -6.35 4.28 41.20
N LYS A 159 -5.76 4.30 42.39
CA LYS A 159 -6.47 3.97 43.63
C LYS A 159 -7.75 4.79 43.79
N ASP A 160 -7.75 6.07 43.41
CA ASP A 160 -8.88 6.98 43.58
C ASP A 160 -10.07 6.71 42.65
N ASN A 161 -9.83 6.21 41.44
CA ASN A 161 -10.89 6.00 40.44
C ASN A 161 -11.27 4.52 40.23
N PHE A 162 -10.53 3.58 40.77
CA PHE A 162 -10.70 2.16 40.51
C PHE A 162 -12.03 1.61 41.03
N LEU A 163 -12.38 1.99 42.26
CA LEU A 163 -13.65 1.55 42.88
C LEU A 163 -14.88 2.03 42.05
N GLU A 164 -14.85 3.28 41.55
CA GLU A 164 -15.91 3.81 40.69
C GLU A 164 -15.97 3.08 39.36
N HIS A 165 -14.79 2.69 38.82
CA HIS A 165 -14.70 2.08 37.50
C HIS A 165 -15.05 0.57 37.51
N GLU A 166 -14.54 -0.19 38.49
CA GLU A 166 -14.66 -1.65 38.54
C GLU A 166 -15.62 -2.16 39.66
N GLY A 167 -16.09 -1.31 40.59
CA GLY A 167 -17.07 -1.64 41.61
C GLY A 167 -16.51 -2.42 42.81
N ILE A 168 -15.19 -2.63 42.85
CA ILE A 168 -14.42 -3.29 43.95
C ILE A 168 -13.12 -2.56 44.18
N GLU A 169 -12.50 -2.79 45.31
CA GLU A 169 -11.14 -2.30 45.60
C GLU A 169 -10.07 -3.10 44.84
N PRO A 170 -8.90 -2.51 44.51
CA PRO A 170 -7.85 -3.20 43.78
C PRO A 170 -7.43 -4.55 44.39
N TRP A 171 -7.29 -4.64 45.69
CA TRP A 171 -6.90 -5.86 46.38
C TRP A 171 -7.97 -6.97 46.32
N GLN A 172 -9.23 -6.60 46.09
CA GLN A 172 -10.36 -7.55 45.96
C GLN A 172 -10.38 -8.26 44.60
N VAL A 173 -9.56 -7.87 43.63
CA VAL A 173 -9.46 -8.56 42.32
C VAL A 173 -9.03 -10.02 42.50
N VAL A 174 -8.11 -10.30 43.43
CA VAL A 174 -7.69 -11.67 43.77
C VAL A 174 -8.83 -12.45 44.41
N GLU A 175 -9.55 -11.82 45.34
CA GLU A 175 -10.69 -12.41 46.02
C GLU A 175 -11.85 -12.73 45.07
N LEU A 176 -12.09 -11.83 44.10
CA LEU A 176 -13.07 -12.05 43.05
C LEU A 176 -12.72 -13.30 42.20
N LYS A 177 -11.44 -13.44 41.78
CA LYS A 177 -10.97 -14.61 41.04
C LYS A 177 -10.98 -15.88 41.91
N ALA A 178 -10.72 -15.79 43.22
CA ALA A 178 -10.83 -16.91 44.14
C ALA A 178 -12.26 -17.50 44.14
N LEU A 179 -13.28 -16.64 44.11
CA LEU A 179 -14.67 -17.07 44.14
C LEU A 179 -15.19 -17.52 42.76
N MET A 180 -14.94 -16.75 41.68
CA MET A 180 -15.55 -17.02 40.38
C MET A 180 -14.69 -17.89 39.46
N GLY A 181 -13.41 -18.06 39.77
CA GLY A 181 -12.41 -18.65 38.90
C GLY A 181 -12.01 -17.71 37.74
N ASP A 182 -11.10 -18.20 36.90
CA ASP A 182 -10.70 -17.54 35.65
C ASP A 182 -10.57 -18.56 34.52
N SER A 183 -11.45 -18.46 33.54
CA SER A 183 -11.46 -19.37 32.37
C SER A 183 -10.28 -19.13 31.43
N SER A 184 -9.65 -17.94 31.42
CA SER A 184 -8.49 -17.63 30.57
C SER A 184 -7.23 -18.32 31.07
N ASP A 185 -7.09 -18.45 32.40
CA ASP A 185 -5.95 -19.10 33.03
C ASP A 185 -6.26 -20.48 33.62
N ASN A 186 -7.50 -20.94 33.36
CA ASN A 186 -8.00 -22.22 33.86
C ASN A 186 -7.96 -22.34 35.40
N ILE A 187 -8.24 -21.24 36.09
CA ILE A 187 -8.34 -21.17 37.54
C ILE A 187 -9.74 -21.65 37.96
N PRO A 188 -9.89 -22.64 38.85
CA PRO A 188 -11.16 -23.33 39.06
C PRO A 188 -12.26 -22.46 39.68
N GLY A 189 -11.93 -21.71 40.75
CA GLY A 189 -12.92 -20.99 41.54
C GLY A 189 -13.93 -21.91 42.25
N VAL A 190 -15.01 -21.32 42.81
CA VAL A 190 -16.16 -22.04 43.36
C VAL A 190 -17.12 -22.41 42.23
N ARG A 191 -17.26 -23.68 41.93
CA ARG A 191 -18.11 -24.14 40.82
C ARG A 191 -19.55 -23.68 40.96
N GLY A 192 -20.04 -22.92 40.01
CA GLY A 192 -21.41 -22.40 39.97
C GLY A 192 -21.61 -21.07 40.72
N VAL A 193 -20.50 -20.43 41.16
CA VAL A 193 -20.49 -19.02 41.57
C VAL A 193 -20.00 -18.20 40.36
N GLY A 194 -20.86 -17.36 39.81
CA GLY A 194 -20.54 -16.48 38.70
C GLY A 194 -20.22 -15.04 39.16
N PRO A 195 -19.83 -14.16 38.23
CA PRO A 195 -19.40 -12.79 38.57
C PRO A 195 -20.36 -12.04 39.50
N LYS A 196 -21.68 -12.04 39.19
CA LYS A 196 -22.67 -11.34 40.01
C LYS A 196 -22.73 -11.80 41.46
N SER A 197 -22.66 -13.12 41.66
CA SER A 197 -22.66 -13.70 43.03
C SER A 197 -21.37 -13.41 43.77
N ALA A 198 -20.23 -13.52 43.06
CA ALA A 198 -18.92 -13.22 43.64
C ALA A 198 -18.81 -11.74 44.06
N PHE A 199 -19.24 -10.81 43.19
CA PHE A 199 -19.34 -9.38 43.54
C PHE A 199 -20.20 -9.11 44.76
N SER A 200 -21.42 -9.68 44.80
CA SER A 200 -22.32 -9.50 45.96
C SER A 200 -21.71 -10.03 47.26
N LEU A 201 -21.00 -11.17 47.22
CA LEU A 201 -20.34 -11.72 48.40
C LEU A 201 -19.24 -10.78 48.87
N LEU A 202 -18.38 -10.28 47.95
CA LEU A 202 -17.30 -9.37 48.32
C LEU A 202 -17.79 -8.02 48.84
N GLN A 203 -18.88 -7.50 48.29
CA GLN A 203 -19.51 -6.28 48.78
C GLN A 203 -20.07 -6.46 50.18
N SER A 204 -20.59 -7.66 50.54
CA SER A 204 -21.17 -7.93 51.83
C SER A 204 -20.17 -8.28 52.91
N TYR A 205 -19.10 -9.05 52.52
CA TYR A 205 -18.22 -9.70 53.51
C TYR A 205 -16.76 -9.33 53.35
N GLY A 206 -16.42 -8.52 52.31
CA GLY A 206 -15.09 -7.95 52.11
C GLY A 206 -14.10 -8.84 51.35
N ASP A 207 -13.75 -10.01 51.88
CA ASP A 207 -12.77 -10.94 51.31
C ASP A 207 -13.25 -12.40 51.37
N LEU A 208 -12.43 -13.33 50.88
CA LEU A 208 -12.75 -14.76 50.90
C LEU A 208 -12.94 -15.29 52.34
N ASP A 209 -12.10 -14.89 53.27
CA ASP A 209 -12.19 -15.35 54.63
C ASP A 209 -13.45 -14.80 55.34
N GLY A 210 -13.82 -13.56 55.03
CA GLY A 210 -15.09 -12.95 55.44
C GLY A 210 -16.29 -13.73 54.91
N VAL A 211 -16.27 -14.14 53.64
CA VAL A 211 -17.32 -14.96 53.01
C VAL A 211 -17.47 -16.29 53.77
N TYR A 212 -16.37 -16.97 54.05
CA TYR A 212 -16.36 -18.27 54.77
C TYR A 212 -16.74 -18.13 56.25
N SER A 213 -16.53 -17.00 56.86
CA SER A 213 -16.93 -16.72 58.25
C SER A 213 -18.45 -16.45 58.37
N HIS A 214 -19.14 -16.12 57.28
CA HIS A 214 -20.55 -15.77 57.25
C HIS A 214 -21.41 -16.74 56.40
N LEU A 215 -20.96 -17.99 56.23
CA LEU A 215 -21.66 -19.01 55.45
C LEU A 215 -23.09 -19.21 55.90
N ASP A 216 -23.41 -19.00 57.18
CA ASP A 216 -24.73 -19.15 57.75
C ASP A 216 -25.73 -18.10 57.25
N GLU A 217 -25.28 -16.97 56.76
CA GLU A 217 -26.07 -15.91 56.20
C GLU A 217 -26.37 -16.15 54.70
N CYS A 218 -25.66 -17.09 54.07
CA CYS A 218 -25.85 -17.43 52.69
C CYS A 218 -27.05 -18.36 52.46
N SER A 219 -27.68 -18.25 51.27
CA SER A 219 -28.74 -19.20 50.91
C SER A 219 -28.21 -20.64 50.94
N ALA A 220 -29.06 -21.63 51.28
CA ALA A 220 -28.65 -23.04 51.41
C ALA A 220 -27.95 -23.57 50.18
N SER A 221 -28.35 -23.18 48.98
CA SER A 221 -27.69 -23.57 47.70
C SER A 221 -26.28 -22.96 47.53
N LEU A 222 -26.12 -21.69 47.94
CA LEU A 222 -24.82 -20.97 47.80
C LEU A 222 -23.84 -21.49 48.86
N ARG A 223 -24.35 -21.68 50.14
CA ARG A 223 -23.58 -22.23 51.21
C ARG A 223 -23.01 -23.60 50.84
N LYS A 224 -23.84 -24.47 50.30
CA LYS A 224 -23.38 -25.79 49.84
C LYS A 224 -22.26 -25.69 48.85
N LYS A 225 -22.39 -24.84 47.81
CA LYS A 225 -21.33 -24.65 46.82
C LYS A 225 -20.03 -24.12 47.45
N LEU A 226 -20.12 -23.09 48.27
CA LEU A 226 -18.94 -22.54 48.93
C LEU A 226 -18.24 -23.62 49.78
N THR A 227 -19.00 -24.41 50.58
CA THR A 227 -18.44 -25.51 51.41
C THR A 227 -17.85 -26.63 50.54
N ASP A 228 -18.54 -27.06 49.46
CA ASP A 228 -18.08 -28.18 48.61
C ASP A 228 -16.79 -27.85 47.85
N TYR A 229 -16.53 -26.54 47.55
CA TYR A 229 -15.40 -26.07 46.75
C TYR A 229 -14.47 -25.10 47.48
N GLU A 230 -14.36 -25.18 48.83
CA GLU A 230 -13.51 -24.27 49.61
C GLU A 230 -12.04 -24.43 49.26
N GLU A 231 -11.56 -25.66 49.11
CA GLU A 231 -10.17 -25.93 48.73
C GLU A 231 -9.84 -25.34 47.35
N ASP A 232 -10.75 -25.46 46.38
CA ASP A 232 -10.60 -24.87 45.05
C ASP A 232 -10.57 -23.32 45.12
N ALA A 233 -11.38 -22.71 45.97
CA ALA A 233 -11.36 -21.27 46.18
C ALA A 233 -10.04 -20.76 46.75
N ARG A 234 -9.52 -21.47 47.78
CA ARG A 234 -8.22 -21.11 48.39
C ARG A 234 -7.05 -21.34 47.45
N LEU A 235 -7.08 -22.44 46.68
CA LEU A 235 -6.11 -22.68 45.61
C LEU A 235 -6.17 -21.55 44.57
N SER A 236 -7.38 -21.18 44.12
CA SER A 236 -7.61 -20.12 43.16
C SER A 236 -7.10 -18.77 43.63
N ARG A 237 -7.31 -18.43 44.90
CA ARG A 237 -6.71 -17.23 45.52
C ARG A 237 -5.19 -17.23 45.39
N THR A 238 -4.54 -18.36 45.68
CA THR A 238 -3.09 -18.49 45.58
C THR A 238 -2.59 -18.37 44.15
N LEU A 239 -3.28 -19.01 43.22
CA LEU A 239 -2.92 -18.97 41.78
C LEU A 239 -3.12 -17.56 41.18
N ALA A 240 -4.18 -16.83 41.60
CA ALA A 240 -4.47 -15.49 41.12
C ALA A 240 -3.60 -14.39 41.73
N THR A 241 -2.93 -14.68 42.86
CA THR A 241 -2.06 -13.69 43.55
C THR A 241 -0.75 -13.52 42.79
N ILE A 242 -0.41 -12.27 42.46
CA ILE A 242 0.88 -11.90 41.91
C ILE A 242 1.93 -11.93 43.02
N ASP A 243 3.03 -12.66 42.79
CA ASP A 243 4.17 -12.66 43.71
C ASP A 243 4.95 -11.34 43.56
N ARG A 244 5.05 -10.61 44.67
CA ARG A 244 5.71 -9.28 44.69
C ARG A 244 7.09 -9.32 45.40
N ASP A 245 7.64 -10.53 45.59
CA ASP A 245 8.91 -10.75 46.34
C ASP A 245 9.87 -11.66 45.50
N VAL A 246 9.79 -11.64 44.20
CA VAL A 246 10.68 -12.39 43.30
C VAL A 246 12.13 -11.98 43.52
N PRO A 247 13.07 -12.95 43.68
CA PRO A 247 14.48 -12.64 43.85
C PRO A 247 15.12 -12.15 42.57
N LEU A 248 15.05 -10.83 42.32
CA LEU A 248 15.65 -10.15 41.18
C LEU A 248 16.95 -9.46 41.60
N ASP A 249 18.00 -9.62 40.81
CA ASP A 249 19.24 -8.86 40.94
C ASP A 249 19.20 -7.68 39.97
N LEU A 250 18.44 -6.64 40.34
CA LEU A 250 18.19 -5.45 39.50
C LEU A 250 18.03 -4.23 40.42
N SER A 251 18.75 -3.17 40.10
CA SER A 251 18.61 -1.85 40.73
C SER A 251 17.71 -0.93 39.91
N LEU A 252 17.25 0.19 40.49
CA LEU A 252 16.47 1.20 39.79
C LEU A 252 17.30 1.86 38.67
N GLU A 253 18.59 2.03 38.89
CA GLU A 253 19.57 2.62 37.99
C GLU A 253 19.72 1.79 36.70
N ASP A 254 19.58 0.47 36.78
CA ASP A 254 19.60 -0.44 35.60
C ASP A 254 18.40 -0.20 34.65
N CYS A 255 17.32 0.39 35.17
CA CYS A 255 16.14 0.77 34.42
C CYS A 255 16.21 2.19 33.83
N THR A 256 17.35 2.90 33.95
CA THR A 256 17.47 4.27 33.45
C THR A 256 17.28 4.35 31.95
N LEU A 257 16.26 5.08 31.53
CA LEU A 257 16.02 5.35 30.10
C LEU A 257 16.99 6.42 29.59
N ARG A 258 17.68 6.12 28.50
CA ARG A 258 18.62 7.05 27.87
C ARG A 258 18.16 7.39 26.46
N ILE A 259 17.92 8.66 26.21
CA ILE A 259 17.60 9.23 24.90
C ILE A 259 18.62 10.35 24.62
N PRO A 260 19.14 10.42 23.39
CA PRO A 260 18.85 9.59 22.22
C PRO A 260 19.37 8.15 22.34
N PHE A 261 18.67 7.22 21.66
CA PHE A 261 19.09 5.83 21.56
C PHE A 261 20.39 5.70 20.75
N PRO A 262 21.22 4.69 21.02
CA PRO A 262 22.50 4.52 20.32
C PRO A 262 22.35 4.13 18.85
N GLU A 263 23.42 4.28 18.09
CA GLU A 263 23.45 3.98 16.65
C GLU A 263 23.11 2.52 16.32
N GLU A 264 23.43 1.59 17.23
CA GLU A 264 23.03 0.18 17.09
C GLU A 264 21.50 0.02 17.02
N ALA A 265 20.77 0.82 17.78
CA ALA A 265 19.30 0.83 17.73
C ALA A 265 18.82 1.35 16.35
N ARG A 266 19.38 2.44 15.86
CA ARG A 266 19.04 3.01 14.55
C ARG A 266 19.27 1.99 13.42
N LYS A 267 20.39 1.26 13.44
CA LYS A 267 20.67 0.18 12.50
C LYS A 267 19.67 -0.97 12.62
N ALA A 268 19.30 -1.36 13.85
CA ALA A 268 18.30 -2.40 14.08
C ALA A 268 16.92 -2.00 13.52
N PHE A 269 16.49 -0.74 13.70
CA PHE A 269 15.26 -0.21 13.11
C PHE A 269 15.30 -0.21 11.57
N ALA A 270 16.44 0.17 10.98
CA ALA A 270 16.64 0.18 9.54
C ALA A 270 16.59 -1.26 8.95
N ASN A 271 17.21 -2.23 9.62
CA ASN A 271 17.17 -3.64 9.23
C ASN A 271 15.75 -4.24 9.28
N LEU A 272 14.91 -3.77 10.22
CA LEU A 272 13.50 -4.14 10.31
C LEU A 272 12.61 -3.32 9.35
N GLU A 273 13.19 -2.44 8.55
CA GLU A 273 12.52 -1.57 7.58
C GLU A 273 11.52 -0.58 8.22
N PHE A 274 11.75 -0.17 9.47
CA PHE A 274 10.91 0.80 10.20
C PHE A 274 11.27 2.25 9.80
N ARG A 275 11.24 2.54 8.50
CA ARG A 275 11.72 3.80 7.90
C ARG A 275 11.12 5.04 8.54
N SER A 276 9.83 5.02 8.86
CA SER A 276 9.13 6.15 9.50
C SER A 276 9.62 6.46 10.93
N LEU A 277 10.36 5.54 11.56
CA LEU A 277 10.89 5.70 12.92
C LEU A 277 12.39 6.00 12.92
N VAL A 278 13.13 5.61 11.88
CA VAL A 278 14.60 5.79 11.79
C VAL A 278 15.01 7.27 11.76
N GLY A 279 14.20 8.13 11.14
CA GLY A 279 14.45 9.58 11.04
C GLY A 279 13.98 10.40 12.25
N SER A 280 13.49 9.76 13.32
CA SER A 280 12.96 10.47 14.49
C SER A 280 14.08 10.98 15.42
N ASP A 281 13.76 12.00 16.23
CA ASP A 281 14.69 12.60 17.21
C ASP A 281 15.09 11.67 18.36
N TYR A 282 14.59 10.41 18.35
CA TYR A 282 14.95 9.40 19.33
C TYR A 282 16.36 8.80 19.15
N PHE A 283 17.00 9.03 18.00
CA PHE A 283 18.34 8.51 17.72
C PHE A 283 19.37 9.62 17.77
N SER A 284 20.57 9.29 18.27
CA SER A 284 21.71 10.19 18.14
C SER A 284 21.98 10.43 16.64
N LYS A 285 21.83 11.67 16.22
CA LYS A 285 22.38 12.10 14.93
C LYS A 285 23.90 12.04 15.13
N GLU A 286 24.58 11.02 14.58
CA GLU A 286 26.01 11.22 14.37
C GLU A 286 26.14 12.52 13.56
N PRO A 287 26.97 13.49 13.99
CA PRO A 287 27.30 14.58 13.10
C PRO A 287 27.89 13.89 11.86
N VAL A 288 27.17 13.94 10.73
CA VAL A 288 27.79 13.70 9.43
C VAL A 288 28.82 14.82 9.35
N SER A 289 30.01 14.53 9.83
CA SER A 289 31.12 15.47 9.88
C SER A 289 31.33 15.89 8.43
N GLU A 290 31.05 17.19 8.15
CA GLU A 290 31.26 17.91 6.90
C GLU A 290 30.03 18.24 6.03
N LEU A 291 28.78 17.91 6.39
CA LEU A 291 27.62 18.48 5.69
C LEU A 291 27.35 19.91 6.21
N THR A 292 27.36 20.87 5.30
CA THR A 292 26.93 22.23 5.60
C THR A 292 25.71 22.56 4.75
N CYS A 293 24.55 22.75 5.39
CA CYS A 293 23.38 23.34 4.74
C CYS A 293 23.29 24.82 5.14
N ARG A 294 23.10 25.71 4.16
CA ARG A 294 22.89 27.10 4.46
C ARG A 294 21.84 27.72 3.54
N THR A 295 21.04 28.59 4.12
CA THR A 295 20.12 29.44 3.38
C THR A 295 20.90 30.59 2.70
N CYS A 296 20.64 30.79 1.42
CA CYS A 296 21.39 31.74 0.58
C CYS A 296 20.65 33.06 0.40
N THR A 297 21.43 34.10 0.14
CA THR A 297 20.97 35.44 -0.22
C THR A 297 21.30 35.76 -1.68
N ALA A 298 20.61 36.73 -2.25
CA ALA A 298 20.85 37.16 -3.64
C ALA A 298 22.31 37.61 -3.91
N ALA A 299 23.01 38.18 -2.91
CA ALA A 299 24.40 38.60 -3.04
C ALA A 299 25.39 37.43 -3.21
N GLU A 300 25.00 36.22 -2.89
CA GLU A 300 25.84 35.00 -2.92
C GLU A 300 25.71 34.21 -4.21
N LEU A 301 24.70 34.49 -5.05
CA LEU A 301 24.39 33.69 -6.23
C LEU A 301 25.58 33.47 -7.16
N ASP A 302 26.29 34.51 -7.53
CA ASP A 302 27.44 34.42 -8.45
C ASP A 302 28.59 33.57 -7.89
N ALA A 303 28.85 33.67 -6.59
CA ALA A 303 29.84 32.87 -5.93
C ALA A 303 29.46 31.37 -5.91
N ILE A 304 28.19 31.09 -5.62
CA ILE A 304 27.69 29.69 -5.62
C ILE A 304 27.72 29.10 -7.03
N VAL A 305 27.37 29.89 -8.06
CA VAL A 305 27.51 29.45 -9.47
C VAL A 305 28.96 29.09 -9.79
N ALA A 306 29.89 29.94 -9.43
CA ALA A 306 31.31 29.69 -9.69
C ALA A 306 31.82 28.42 -8.97
N GLU A 307 31.41 28.22 -7.71
CA GLU A 307 31.71 26.97 -6.99
C GLU A 307 31.10 25.75 -7.67
N ALA A 308 29.81 25.78 -8.06
CA ALA A 308 29.10 24.69 -8.71
C ALA A 308 29.71 24.35 -10.09
N LEU A 309 30.19 25.33 -10.83
CA LEU A 309 30.89 25.08 -12.10
C LEU A 309 32.30 24.50 -11.94
N ALA A 310 32.91 24.62 -10.76
CA ALA A 310 34.21 24.02 -10.49
C ALA A 310 34.16 22.49 -10.26
N VAL A 311 32.98 21.95 -9.92
CA VAL A 311 32.77 20.50 -9.69
C VAL A 311 32.30 19.77 -10.95
N LYS A 312 32.28 18.44 -10.93
CA LYS A 312 31.84 17.60 -12.06
C LYS A 312 30.33 17.35 -12.10
N GLU A 313 29.70 17.36 -10.92
CA GLU A 313 28.29 17.04 -10.75
C GLU A 313 27.65 17.89 -9.65
N PHE A 314 26.39 18.18 -9.79
CA PHE A 314 25.57 18.84 -8.78
C PHE A 314 24.21 18.13 -8.65
N ALA A 315 23.61 18.17 -7.46
CA ALA A 315 22.22 17.79 -7.28
C ALA A 315 21.32 19.01 -7.21
N PHE A 316 20.14 18.90 -7.81
CA PHE A 316 19.12 19.94 -7.76
C PHE A 316 17.73 19.33 -7.52
N CYS A 317 16.97 19.96 -6.62
CA CYS A 317 15.56 19.63 -6.41
C CYS A 317 14.79 20.84 -5.89
N THR A 318 13.47 20.81 -6.06
CA THR A 318 12.55 21.78 -5.48
C THR A 318 11.65 21.06 -4.47
N GLU A 319 11.52 21.62 -3.28
CA GLU A 319 10.68 21.16 -2.19
C GLU A 319 9.82 22.31 -1.66
N SER A 320 8.94 22.02 -0.70
CA SER A 320 8.02 23.03 -0.14
C SER A 320 8.70 24.22 0.54
N ASP A 321 9.96 24.11 0.92
CA ASP A 321 10.78 25.16 1.56
C ASP A 321 11.67 25.93 0.57
N GLY A 322 11.79 25.46 -0.68
CA GLY A 322 12.55 26.15 -1.69
C GLY A 322 13.25 25.27 -2.71
N ALA A 323 14.18 25.88 -3.45
CA ALA A 323 15.08 25.17 -4.35
C ALA A 323 16.37 24.82 -3.60
N HIS A 324 16.84 23.58 -3.79
CA HIS A 324 18.06 23.05 -3.19
C HIS A 324 19.09 22.75 -4.26
N LEU A 325 20.31 23.19 -4.05
CA LEU A 325 21.48 22.91 -4.88
C LEU A 325 22.57 22.33 -4.00
N ALA A 326 23.07 21.15 -4.34
CA ALA A 326 24.09 20.47 -3.55
C ALA A 326 25.28 20.00 -4.42
N PHE A 327 26.49 20.17 -3.90
CA PHE A 327 27.74 19.65 -4.45
C PHE A 327 28.83 19.62 -3.37
N ASP A 328 29.76 18.68 -3.44
CA ASP A 328 30.90 18.52 -2.53
C ASP A 328 30.52 18.57 -1.03
N ASN A 329 29.43 17.87 -0.65
CA ASN A 329 28.88 17.84 0.71
C ASN A 329 28.39 19.19 1.24
N LYS A 330 28.24 20.19 0.38
CA LYS A 330 27.59 21.47 0.69
C LYS A 330 26.19 21.49 0.10
N GLU A 331 25.24 22.02 0.84
CA GLU A 331 23.89 22.26 0.37
C GLU A 331 23.51 23.74 0.51
N TYR A 332 22.89 24.26 -0.51
CA TYR A 332 22.45 25.63 -0.63
C TYR A 332 20.94 25.66 -0.80
N LEU A 333 20.23 26.20 0.19
CA LEU A 333 18.79 26.40 0.15
C LEU A 333 18.48 27.82 -0.35
N PHE A 334 17.67 27.89 -1.40
CA PHE A 334 17.10 29.14 -1.93
C PHE A 334 15.59 29.12 -1.60
N PRO A 335 15.15 29.71 -0.48
CA PRO A 335 13.74 29.79 -0.13
C PRO A 335 12.94 30.47 -1.24
N LEU A 336 11.89 29.79 -1.73
CA LEU A 336 11.00 30.36 -2.75
C LEU A 336 9.86 31.14 -2.06
N ARG A 337 9.36 32.20 -2.72
CA ARG A 337 8.25 33.03 -2.26
C ARG A 337 7.24 33.27 -3.37
N ASP A 338 5.98 33.34 -2.99
CA ASP A 338 4.87 33.62 -3.91
C ASP A 338 4.48 35.12 -3.91
N ASN A 339 4.94 35.87 -2.93
CA ASN A 339 4.62 37.30 -2.78
C ASN A 339 5.80 38.12 -2.18
N PHE A 340 5.76 39.45 -2.35
CA PHE A 340 6.83 40.35 -1.89
C PHE A 340 6.93 40.54 -0.36
N LEU A 341 5.97 40.01 0.40
CA LEU A 341 5.98 40.16 1.87
C LEU A 341 6.75 39.02 2.55
N GLU A 342 7.00 37.92 1.85
CA GLU A 342 7.76 36.79 2.33
C GLU A 342 9.24 36.89 1.98
N PRO A 343 10.15 36.46 2.89
CA PRO A 343 11.58 36.41 2.57
C PRO A 343 11.85 35.28 1.59
N GLY A 344 12.76 35.45 0.62
CA GLY A 344 13.15 34.45 -0.33
C GLY A 344 13.29 34.98 -1.76
N PHE A 345 13.25 34.09 -2.73
CA PHE A 345 13.41 34.38 -4.14
C PHE A 345 12.10 34.11 -4.90
N PHE A 346 11.77 34.94 -5.86
CA PHE A 346 10.88 34.51 -6.95
C PHE A 346 11.65 33.50 -7.84
N THR A 347 10.96 32.54 -8.41
CA THR A 347 11.62 31.53 -9.26
C THR A 347 12.38 32.16 -10.42
N GLU A 348 11.88 33.25 -10.98
CA GLU A 348 12.51 34.05 -12.04
C GLU A 348 13.83 34.70 -11.60
N GLU A 349 13.99 35.03 -10.33
CA GLU A 349 15.24 35.62 -9.80
C GLU A 349 16.39 34.58 -9.79
N LEU A 350 16.07 33.29 -9.76
CA LEU A 350 17.04 32.18 -9.87
C LEU A 350 17.39 31.85 -11.33
N LYS A 351 16.71 32.42 -12.32
CA LYS A 351 16.91 32.12 -13.74
C LYS A 351 18.39 32.21 -14.19
N PRO A 352 19.18 33.27 -13.90
CA PRO A 352 20.59 33.34 -14.34
C PRO A 352 21.45 32.19 -13.75
N LEU A 353 21.22 31.81 -12.49
CA LEU A 353 21.86 30.68 -11.84
C LEU A 353 21.51 29.37 -12.57
N LEU A 354 20.22 29.12 -12.79
CA LEU A 354 19.71 27.89 -13.39
C LEU A 354 20.11 27.77 -14.87
N GLU A 355 20.06 28.88 -15.65
CA GLU A 355 20.55 28.90 -17.04
C GLU A 355 22.03 28.48 -17.10
N THR A 356 22.85 29.04 -16.23
CA THR A 356 24.28 28.75 -16.22
C THR A 356 24.55 27.29 -15.86
N LEU A 357 23.86 26.74 -14.86
CA LEU A 357 24.04 25.35 -14.41
C LEU A 357 23.51 24.34 -15.45
N PHE A 358 22.27 24.54 -15.93
CA PHE A 358 21.60 23.59 -16.82
C PHE A 358 22.04 23.69 -18.29
N HIS A 359 22.82 24.72 -18.68
CA HIS A 359 23.53 24.78 -19.96
C HIS A 359 25.00 24.33 -19.87
N SER A 360 25.49 24.02 -18.67
CA SER A 360 26.89 23.61 -18.47
C SER A 360 27.15 22.17 -18.98
N ASP A 361 28.43 21.77 -19.01
CA ASP A 361 28.86 20.38 -19.28
C ASP A 361 28.77 19.46 -18.05
N LYS A 362 28.23 19.96 -16.93
CA LYS A 362 28.14 19.25 -15.65
C LYS A 362 27.03 18.21 -15.66
N LEU A 363 27.10 17.27 -14.72
CA LEU A 363 26.07 16.28 -14.49
C LEU A 363 25.08 16.78 -13.44
N ALA A 364 23.82 16.95 -13.82
CA ALA A 364 22.73 17.24 -12.89
C ALA A 364 22.14 15.94 -12.32
N ILE A 365 22.11 15.79 -11.01
CA ILE A 365 21.47 14.68 -10.30
C ILE A 365 20.13 15.18 -9.80
N LEU A 366 19.02 14.63 -10.29
CA LEU A 366 17.66 15.09 -10.06
C LEU A 366 16.85 14.03 -9.31
N ALA A 367 15.92 14.48 -8.47
CA ALA A 367 14.94 13.57 -7.86
C ALA A 367 13.95 13.03 -8.88
N ASP A 368 13.49 13.90 -9.79
CA ASP A 368 12.57 13.62 -10.90
C ASP A 368 12.95 14.53 -12.07
N TYR A 369 13.37 13.92 -13.18
CA TYR A 369 13.77 14.62 -14.40
C TYR A 369 12.63 15.46 -14.98
N LYS A 370 11.43 14.89 -15.09
CA LYS A 370 10.29 15.55 -15.72
C LYS A 370 9.80 16.73 -14.90
N ALA A 371 9.66 16.55 -13.58
CA ALA A 371 9.25 17.62 -12.68
C ALA A 371 10.23 18.81 -12.77
N THR A 372 11.54 18.53 -12.74
CA THR A 372 12.57 19.57 -12.90
C THR A 372 12.49 20.25 -14.27
N ALA A 373 12.30 19.47 -15.36
CA ALA A 373 12.19 20.03 -16.69
C ALA A 373 10.99 20.99 -16.83
N HIS A 374 9.85 20.67 -16.22
CA HIS A 374 8.66 21.55 -16.22
C HIS A 374 8.90 22.84 -15.42
N VAL A 375 9.50 22.76 -14.23
CA VAL A 375 9.86 23.96 -13.44
C VAL A 375 10.80 24.88 -14.21
N LEU A 376 11.80 24.32 -14.86
CA LEU A 376 12.74 25.10 -15.69
C LEU A 376 12.04 25.73 -16.91
N ASP A 377 11.10 25.03 -17.53
CA ASP A 377 10.34 25.56 -18.67
C ASP A 377 9.47 26.75 -18.29
N GLU A 378 8.85 26.75 -17.11
CA GLU A 378 8.01 27.87 -16.65
C GLU A 378 8.79 29.20 -16.61
N ILE A 379 10.09 29.13 -16.36
CA ILE A 379 11.00 30.31 -16.38
C ILE A 379 11.81 30.42 -17.68
N GLY A 380 11.54 29.57 -18.67
CA GLY A 380 12.21 29.58 -19.97
C GLY A 380 13.68 29.15 -19.92
N VAL A 381 14.04 28.21 -19.06
CA VAL A 381 15.39 27.60 -18.96
C VAL A 381 15.35 26.19 -19.52
N PRO A 382 15.94 25.90 -20.69
CA PRO A 382 15.98 24.56 -21.24
C PRO A 382 16.99 23.67 -20.46
N LEU A 383 16.58 22.44 -20.14
CA LEU A 383 17.46 21.42 -19.55
C LEU A 383 18.32 20.78 -20.64
N THR A 384 19.52 21.29 -20.86
CA THR A 384 20.42 20.81 -21.93
C THR A 384 21.65 20.06 -21.43
N CYS A 385 22.00 20.19 -20.15
CA CYS A 385 23.10 19.44 -19.55
C CYS A 385 22.77 17.93 -19.47
N ARG A 386 23.80 17.14 -19.15
CA ARG A 386 23.57 15.73 -18.80
C ARG A 386 22.83 15.68 -17.47
N ALA A 387 21.74 14.89 -17.42
CA ALA A 387 20.94 14.77 -16.21
C ALA A 387 20.62 13.30 -15.91
N GLU A 388 20.52 12.97 -14.64
CA GLU A 388 20.21 11.66 -14.08
C GLU A 388 18.96 11.77 -13.18
N ASP A 389 18.14 10.72 -13.16
CA ASP A 389 16.91 10.64 -12.36
C ASP A 389 17.04 9.54 -11.31
N VAL A 390 17.12 9.95 -10.04
CA VAL A 390 17.33 9.02 -8.92
C VAL A 390 16.09 8.17 -8.66
N SER A 391 14.89 8.73 -8.84
CA SER A 391 13.63 8.01 -8.65
C SER A 391 13.44 6.88 -9.66
N LEU A 392 13.82 7.10 -10.93
CA LEU A 392 13.80 6.05 -11.95
C LEU A 392 14.79 4.92 -11.66
N LEU A 393 16.02 5.25 -11.25
CA LEU A 393 17.01 4.25 -10.85
C LEU A 393 16.50 3.39 -9.69
N ARG A 394 15.94 4.04 -8.67
CA ARG A 394 15.39 3.37 -7.49
C ARG A 394 14.22 2.44 -7.83
N TYR A 395 13.33 2.91 -8.69
CA TYR A 395 12.20 2.13 -9.17
C TYR A 395 12.66 0.88 -9.95
N LEU A 396 13.72 0.96 -10.76
CA LEU A 396 14.24 -0.19 -11.48
C LEU A 396 14.90 -1.22 -10.55
N ILE A 397 15.51 -0.78 -9.46
CA ILE A 397 16.05 -1.68 -8.42
C ILE A 397 14.92 -2.41 -7.69
N ASP A 398 13.83 -1.71 -7.34
CA ASP A 398 12.66 -2.30 -6.69
C ASP A 398 11.39 -1.52 -7.05
N SER A 399 10.59 -2.09 -7.94
CA SER A 399 9.33 -1.48 -8.41
C SER A 399 8.21 -1.39 -7.37
N ASN A 400 8.39 -1.97 -6.17
CA ASN A 400 7.47 -1.81 -5.05
C ASN A 400 7.75 -0.53 -4.24
N LEU A 401 8.92 0.09 -4.42
CA LEU A 401 9.23 1.38 -3.82
C LEU A 401 8.44 2.48 -4.52
N ARG A 402 7.69 3.24 -3.73
CA ARG A 402 6.95 4.39 -4.26
C ARG A 402 7.90 5.54 -4.61
N PRO A 403 7.52 6.40 -5.58
CA PRO A 403 8.23 7.65 -5.82
C PRO A 403 8.36 8.43 -4.52
N SER A 404 9.53 9.01 -4.30
CA SER A 404 9.84 9.72 -3.06
C SER A 404 10.22 11.16 -3.41
N SER A 405 9.81 12.14 -2.58
CA SER A 405 10.36 13.49 -2.63
C SER A 405 11.85 13.50 -2.28
N ALA A 406 12.55 14.57 -2.59
CA ALA A 406 13.96 14.70 -2.22
C ALA A 406 14.17 14.66 -0.69
N LYS A 407 13.22 15.20 0.10
CA LYS A 407 13.21 15.05 1.57
C LYS A 407 13.10 13.62 2.05
N ALA A 408 12.35 12.77 1.33
CA ALA A 408 12.27 11.36 1.68
C ALA A 408 13.61 10.62 1.47
N PHE A 409 14.42 11.04 0.49
CA PHE A 409 15.80 10.54 0.37
C PHE A 409 16.66 10.95 1.58
N ALA A 410 16.52 12.18 2.08
CA ALA A 410 17.23 12.60 3.29
C ALA A 410 16.87 11.71 4.50
N GLN A 411 15.58 11.40 4.67
CA GLN A 411 15.11 10.45 5.71
C GLN A 411 15.68 9.04 5.51
N ASP A 412 15.67 8.51 4.29
CA ASP A 412 16.20 7.16 3.98
C ASP A 412 17.70 7.04 4.31
N TYR A 413 18.47 8.13 4.13
CA TYR A 413 19.90 8.19 4.44
C TYR A 413 20.22 8.77 5.81
N SER A 414 19.20 9.04 6.63
CA SER A 414 19.35 9.63 7.97
C SER A 414 20.12 10.94 7.98
N MET A 415 19.91 11.73 6.93
CA MET A 415 20.44 13.10 6.80
C MET A 415 19.41 14.12 7.33
N PRO A 416 19.84 15.33 7.70
CA PRO A 416 18.92 16.43 8.00
C PRO A 416 17.98 16.68 6.81
N GLU A 417 16.72 17.03 7.08
CA GLU A 417 15.70 17.24 6.04
C GLU A 417 16.06 18.39 5.08
N ASP A 418 16.86 19.35 5.54
CA ASP A 418 17.40 20.45 4.75
C ASP A 418 18.63 20.06 3.90
N CYS A 419 19.09 18.81 3.96
CA CYS A 419 20.19 18.25 3.17
C CYS A 419 19.72 17.27 2.10
N CYS A 420 18.59 17.55 1.45
CA CYS A 420 17.95 16.65 0.48
C CYS A 420 18.76 16.50 -0.83
N GLY A 421 19.48 17.53 -1.29
CA GLY A 421 20.35 17.46 -2.45
C GLY A 421 21.60 16.59 -2.20
N CYS A 422 22.22 16.72 -1.03
CA CYS A 422 23.32 15.81 -0.63
C CYS A 422 22.85 14.36 -0.52
N ALA A 423 21.63 14.12 -0.02
CA ALA A 423 21.03 12.79 0.05
C ALA A 423 20.76 12.22 -1.35
N LEU A 424 20.34 13.05 -2.31
CA LEU A 424 20.18 12.64 -3.71
C LEU A 424 21.51 12.20 -4.34
N GLN A 425 22.60 12.93 -4.11
CA GLN A 425 23.93 12.52 -4.60
C GLN A 425 24.33 11.15 -4.05
N ARG A 426 24.10 10.92 -2.75
CA ARG A 426 24.38 9.64 -2.13
C ARG A 426 23.49 8.52 -2.68
N ALA A 427 22.19 8.76 -2.80
CA ALA A 427 21.23 7.81 -3.36
C ALA A 427 21.58 7.43 -4.81
N TYR A 428 22.01 8.40 -5.61
CA TYR A 428 22.47 8.18 -6.97
C TYR A 428 23.68 7.26 -7.02
N ARG A 429 24.73 7.54 -6.22
CA ARG A 429 25.94 6.70 -6.16
C ARG A 429 25.65 5.27 -5.74
N ASP A 430 24.84 5.09 -4.69
CA ASP A 430 24.42 3.78 -4.21
C ASP A 430 23.59 3.01 -5.25
N ALA A 431 22.71 3.71 -5.98
CA ALA A 431 21.91 3.10 -7.02
C ALA A 431 22.76 2.69 -8.23
N LEU A 432 23.71 3.52 -8.63
CA LEU A 432 24.66 3.17 -9.70
C LEU A 432 25.49 1.94 -9.35
N GLU A 433 26.01 1.87 -8.12
CA GLU A 433 26.78 0.71 -7.68
C GLU A 433 25.97 -0.58 -7.74
N LYS A 434 24.71 -0.53 -7.28
CA LYS A 434 23.78 -1.68 -7.30
C LYS A 434 23.37 -2.10 -8.70
N THR A 435 23.30 -1.18 -9.65
CA THR A 435 22.85 -1.46 -11.02
C THR A 435 23.98 -1.71 -12.01
N LYS A 436 25.23 -1.47 -11.63
CA LYS A 436 26.40 -1.58 -12.52
C LYS A 436 26.50 -2.95 -13.19
N GLY A 437 26.47 -2.98 -14.51
CA GLY A 437 26.57 -4.20 -15.33
C GLY A 437 25.32 -5.07 -15.32
N THR A 438 24.20 -4.60 -14.79
CA THR A 438 22.93 -5.33 -14.72
C THR A 438 21.96 -4.95 -15.85
N ALA A 439 20.85 -5.69 -15.98
CA ALA A 439 19.77 -5.36 -16.92
C ALA A 439 19.09 -4.04 -16.54
N GLU A 440 19.01 -3.70 -15.25
CA GLU A 440 18.44 -2.47 -14.74
C GLU A 440 19.24 -1.24 -15.21
N GLU A 441 20.58 -1.31 -15.23
CA GLU A 441 21.40 -0.22 -15.78
C GLU A 441 21.09 0.01 -17.26
N LYS A 442 21.00 -1.07 -18.03
CA LYS A 442 20.66 -1.00 -19.46
C LYS A 442 19.26 -0.44 -19.67
N LEU A 443 18.26 -0.92 -18.92
CA LEU A 443 16.91 -0.37 -18.96
C LEU A 443 16.87 1.13 -18.62
N TYR A 444 17.64 1.54 -17.63
CA TYR A 444 17.73 2.95 -17.25
C TYR A 444 18.32 3.81 -18.37
N ARG A 445 19.48 3.41 -18.88
CA ARG A 445 20.23 4.19 -19.89
C ARG A 445 19.59 4.22 -21.26
N ASP A 446 19.08 3.05 -21.70
CA ASP A 446 18.62 2.86 -23.08
C ASP A 446 17.10 3.14 -23.23
N LEU A 447 16.33 3.09 -22.14
CA LEU A 447 14.88 3.17 -22.19
C LEU A 447 14.29 4.24 -21.26
N GLU A 448 14.39 4.10 -19.94
CA GLU A 448 13.59 4.91 -19.00
C GLU A 448 14.02 6.38 -18.96
N LEU A 449 15.31 6.67 -18.88
CA LEU A 449 15.80 8.04 -18.85
C LEU A 449 15.60 8.78 -20.20
N PRO A 450 15.88 8.18 -21.36
CA PRO A 450 15.50 8.78 -22.65
C PRO A 450 13.99 8.99 -22.80
N LEU A 451 13.17 8.06 -22.28
CA LEU A 451 11.72 8.18 -22.33
C LEU A 451 11.19 9.40 -21.54
N SER A 452 11.86 9.80 -20.46
CA SER A 452 11.47 11.01 -19.70
C SER A 452 11.43 12.25 -20.60
N ARG A 453 12.34 12.35 -21.57
CA ARG A 453 12.35 13.48 -22.54
C ARG A 453 11.15 13.43 -23.49
N VAL A 454 10.79 12.23 -23.95
CA VAL A 454 9.59 12.02 -24.78
C VAL A 454 8.34 12.45 -24.03
N LEU A 455 8.24 12.03 -22.76
CA LEU A 455 7.09 12.34 -21.92
C LEU A 455 7.00 13.83 -21.58
N VAL A 456 8.13 14.52 -21.34
CA VAL A 456 8.14 15.99 -21.18
C VAL A 456 7.57 16.67 -22.43
N ASP A 457 7.99 16.26 -23.63
CA ASP A 457 7.47 16.83 -24.89
C ASP A 457 5.96 16.56 -25.02
N MET A 458 5.50 15.33 -24.74
CA MET A 458 4.07 14.97 -24.80
C MET A 458 3.24 15.78 -23.78
N GLU A 459 3.73 15.91 -22.55
CA GLU A 459 3.05 16.68 -21.49
C GLU A 459 2.98 18.19 -21.83
N ARG A 460 4.02 18.76 -22.44
CA ARG A 460 4.03 20.14 -22.94
C ARG A 460 3.06 20.37 -24.08
N ILE A 461 3.05 19.45 -25.05
CA ILE A 461 2.21 19.53 -26.23
C ILE A 461 0.74 19.39 -25.83
N GLY A 462 0.41 18.43 -24.99
CA GLY A 462 -0.95 18.10 -24.58
C GLY A 462 -1.86 17.70 -25.75
N VAL A 463 -3.15 17.57 -25.47
CA VAL A 463 -4.17 17.18 -26.44
C VAL A 463 -5.23 18.24 -26.57
N ARG A 464 -5.58 18.62 -27.79
CA ARG A 464 -6.64 19.59 -28.05
C ARG A 464 -8.01 18.99 -27.74
N VAL A 465 -8.88 19.77 -27.10
CA VAL A 465 -10.25 19.39 -26.76
C VAL A 465 -11.28 20.39 -27.34
N ASP A 466 -12.42 19.83 -27.74
CA ASP A 466 -13.57 20.60 -28.19
C ASP A 466 -14.42 21.05 -27.00
N MET A 467 -14.22 22.31 -26.58
CA MET A 467 -14.90 22.88 -25.42
C MET A 467 -16.44 22.91 -25.57
N SER A 468 -16.97 23.00 -26.80
CA SER A 468 -18.41 23.02 -27.06
C SER A 468 -19.07 21.69 -26.68
N LYS A 469 -18.36 20.57 -26.87
CA LYS A 469 -18.87 19.24 -26.58
C LYS A 469 -18.99 18.96 -25.10
N PHE A 470 -18.24 19.64 -24.21
CA PHE A 470 -18.43 19.47 -22.78
C PHE A 470 -19.86 19.85 -22.33
N SER A 471 -20.41 20.91 -22.85
CA SER A 471 -21.79 21.33 -22.54
C SER A 471 -22.79 20.31 -23.08
N VAL A 472 -22.62 19.86 -24.33
CA VAL A 472 -23.47 18.85 -24.97
C VAL A 472 -23.50 17.55 -24.18
N PHE A 473 -22.32 17.03 -23.78
CA PHE A 473 -22.24 15.82 -22.96
C PHE A 473 -22.85 16.03 -21.57
N SER A 474 -22.59 17.19 -20.92
CA SER A 474 -23.16 17.50 -19.61
C SER A 474 -24.69 17.52 -19.65
N GLU A 475 -25.31 18.15 -20.68
CA GLU A 475 -26.76 18.14 -20.85
C GLU A 475 -27.32 16.73 -21.07
N LYS A 476 -26.69 15.97 -21.99
CA LYS A 476 -27.05 14.57 -22.27
C LYS A 476 -27.01 13.71 -21.00
N PHE A 477 -25.89 13.75 -20.25
CA PHE A 477 -25.72 12.90 -19.07
C PHE A 477 -26.66 13.34 -17.92
N LYS A 478 -26.84 14.63 -17.68
CA LYS A 478 -27.78 15.15 -16.68
C LYS A 478 -29.22 14.76 -17.01
N GLY A 479 -29.62 14.84 -18.29
CA GLY A 479 -30.91 14.38 -18.75
C GLY A 479 -31.14 12.88 -18.47
N THR A 480 -30.19 12.04 -18.89
CA THR A 480 -30.23 10.59 -18.66
C THR A 480 -30.26 10.26 -17.17
N MET A 481 -29.44 10.94 -16.33
CA MET A 481 -29.47 10.74 -14.88
C MET A 481 -30.83 11.13 -14.26
N ALA A 482 -31.47 12.20 -14.75
CA ALA A 482 -32.79 12.63 -14.28
C ALA A 482 -33.86 11.59 -14.61
N GLU A 483 -33.86 11.05 -15.85
CA GLU A 483 -34.78 9.99 -16.27
C GLU A 483 -34.60 8.71 -15.43
N LEU A 484 -33.34 8.28 -15.28
CA LEU A 484 -33.01 7.08 -14.47
C LEU A 484 -33.41 7.27 -13.01
N SER A 485 -33.13 8.45 -12.42
CA SER A 485 -33.50 8.76 -11.03
C SER A 485 -35.03 8.73 -10.82
N ALA A 486 -35.79 9.34 -11.73
CA ALA A 486 -37.26 9.34 -11.67
C ALA A 486 -37.80 7.89 -11.70
N ARG A 487 -37.29 7.06 -12.59
CA ARG A 487 -37.70 5.66 -12.69
C ARG A 487 -37.29 4.82 -11.49
N ILE A 488 -36.10 5.07 -10.94
CA ILE A 488 -35.61 4.40 -9.72
C ILE A 488 -36.54 4.76 -8.53
N PHE A 489 -36.89 6.05 -8.35
CA PHE A 489 -37.74 6.49 -7.26
C PHE A 489 -39.18 5.95 -7.40
N GLU A 490 -39.68 5.88 -8.63
CA GLU A 490 -40.99 5.27 -8.93
C GLU A 490 -41.00 3.79 -8.51
N LEU A 491 -40.00 3.01 -8.93
CA LEU A 491 -39.89 1.59 -8.59
C LEU A 491 -39.66 1.36 -7.10
N ALA A 492 -38.91 2.25 -6.46
CA ALA A 492 -38.67 2.16 -5.03
C ALA A 492 -39.88 2.52 -4.17
N GLY A 493 -40.86 3.27 -4.73
CA GLY A 493 -42.07 3.72 -3.99
C GLY A 493 -41.74 4.61 -2.80
N VAL A 494 -40.64 5.34 -2.81
CA VAL A 494 -40.15 6.20 -1.72
C VAL A 494 -39.86 7.62 -2.22
N SER A 495 -39.86 8.58 -1.29
CA SER A 495 -39.42 9.94 -1.60
C SER A 495 -38.00 9.96 -2.16
N PRO A 496 -37.62 10.95 -3.01
CA PRO A 496 -36.27 11.07 -3.54
C PRO A 496 -35.22 11.04 -2.44
N PHE A 497 -34.18 10.26 -2.67
CA PHE A 497 -33.03 10.08 -1.80
C PHE A 497 -31.70 10.17 -2.59
N ASN A 498 -30.56 10.27 -1.90
CA ASN A 498 -29.28 10.36 -2.57
C ASN A 498 -28.80 8.98 -3.08
N LEU A 499 -28.93 8.77 -4.40
CA LEU A 499 -28.49 7.54 -5.08
C LEU A 499 -26.97 7.28 -4.97
N ASN A 500 -26.17 8.31 -4.66
CA ASN A 500 -24.74 8.20 -4.42
C ASN A 500 -24.41 7.85 -2.95
N SER A 501 -25.40 7.81 -2.06
CA SER A 501 -25.21 7.38 -0.67
C SER A 501 -25.35 5.86 -0.54
N PRO A 502 -24.26 5.10 -0.29
CA PRO A 502 -24.37 3.66 -0.10
C PRO A 502 -25.27 3.27 1.06
N PHE A 503 -25.38 4.13 2.08
CA PHE A 503 -26.22 3.89 3.25
C PHE A 503 -27.72 3.99 2.91
N GLN A 504 -28.14 5.10 2.29
CA GLN A 504 -29.54 5.29 1.89
C GLN A 504 -29.97 4.26 0.85
N LEU A 505 -29.08 3.91 -0.07
CA LEU A 505 -29.35 2.89 -1.06
C LEU A 505 -29.50 1.50 -0.41
N SER A 506 -28.68 1.18 0.59
CA SER A 506 -28.80 -0.06 1.38
C SER A 506 -30.15 -0.14 2.10
N GLU A 507 -30.58 0.95 2.76
CA GLU A 507 -31.87 1.05 3.44
C GLU A 507 -33.02 0.78 2.44
N VAL A 508 -32.99 1.43 1.27
CA VAL A 508 -34.04 1.25 0.28
C VAL A 508 -34.11 -0.16 -0.26
N LEU A 509 -32.97 -0.72 -0.68
CA LEU A 509 -32.95 -2.04 -1.32
C LEU A 509 -33.26 -3.19 -0.36
N PHE A 510 -32.64 -3.17 0.82
CA PHE A 510 -32.69 -4.34 1.72
C PHE A 510 -33.71 -4.22 2.83
N GLU A 511 -34.05 -3.00 3.29
CA GLU A 511 -35.01 -2.81 4.38
C GLU A 511 -36.43 -2.44 3.87
N LYS A 512 -36.52 -1.51 2.88
CA LYS A 512 -37.82 -1.09 2.36
C LYS A 512 -38.38 -2.01 1.29
N LEU A 513 -37.55 -2.39 0.32
CA LEU A 513 -37.94 -3.30 -0.76
C LEU A 513 -37.76 -4.78 -0.36
N GLY A 514 -37.06 -5.08 0.75
CA GLY A 514 -36.93 -6.42 1.30
C GLY A 514 -36.12 -7.39 0.44
N TYR A 515 -35.21 -6.90 -0.40
CA TYR A 515 -34.37 -7.77 -1.23
C TYR A 515 -33.43 -8.62 -0.39
N SER A 516 -33.12 -9.82 -0.88
CA SER A 516 -32.28 -10.77 -0.14
C SER A 516 -30.87 -10.25 0.08
N ALA A 517 -30.49 -10.08 1.34
CA ALA A 517 -29.13 -9.73 1.74
C ALA A 517 -28.24 -10.96 2.02
N LYS A 518 -28.64 -12.16 1.58
CA LYS A 518 -27.88 -13.40 1.82
C LYS A 518 -26.52 -13.35 1.15
N GLY A 519 -25.45 -13.45 1.98
CA GLY A 519 -24.07 -13.37 1.49
C GLY A 519 -23.55 -11.94 1.27
N VAL A 520 -24.33 -10.90 1.53
CA VAL A 520 -23.91 -9.50 1.43
C VAL A 520 -23.24 -9.05 2.74
N LYS A 521 -22.02 -8.53 2.66
CA LYS A 521 -21.29 -8.01 3.83
C LYS A 521 -21.89 -6.69 4.30
N LYS A 522 -22.00 -6.51 5.62
CA LYS A 522 -22.29 -5.20 6.22
C LYS A 522 -21.04 -4.32 6.25
N ASN A 523 -21.22 -3.04 6.01
CA ASN A 523 -20.18 -2.03 6.19
C ASN A 523 -20.06 -1.63 7.68
N ILE A 524 -19.02 -0.83 8.00
CA ILE A 524 -18.71 -0.39 9.39
C ILE A 524 -19.89 0.38 10.03
N ARG A 525 -20.76 1.02 9.22
CA ARG A 525 -21.93 1.79 9.68
C ARG A 525 -23.20 0.96 9.77
N GLY A 526 -23.13 -0.37 9.62
CA GLY A 526 -24.24 -1.30 9.79
C GLY A 526 -25.11 -1.53 8.55
N GLY A 527 -24.97 -0.76 7.47
CA GLY A 527 -25.69 -0.96 6.20
C GLY A 527 -25.06 -2.09 5.37
N TYR A 528 -25.85 -2.72 4.49
CA TYR A 528 -25.34 -3.71 3.56
C TYR A 528 -24.53 -3.07 2.43
N SER A 529 -23.54 -3.79 1.91
CA SER A 529 -22.76 -3.34 0.76
C SER A 529 -23.66 -3.18 -0.47
N THR A 530 -23.50 -2.05 -1.16
CA THR A 530 -24.12 -1.77 -2.46
C THR A 530 -23.06 -1.66 -3.56
N SER A 531 -22.00 -2.48 -3.48
CA SER A 531 -20.95 -2.53 -4.50
C SER A 531 -21.53 -2.97 -5.85
N ALA A 532 -20.79 -2.72 -6.93
CA ALA A 532 -21.21 -3.14 -8.26
C ALA A 532 -21.53 -4.65 -8.32
N GLU A 533 -20.70 -5.48 -7.67
CA GLU A 533 -20.91 -6.93 -7.60
C GLU A 533 -22.25 -7.33 -6.95
N VAL A 534 -22.64 -6.62 -5.87
CA VAL A 534 -23.92 -6.88 -5.20
C VAL A 534 -25.07 -6.42 -6.08
N LEU A 535 -24.96 -5.25 -6.70
CA LEU A 535 -26.00 -4.73 -7.61
C LEU A 535 -26.12 -5.57 -8.90
N GLU A 536 -25.03 -6.09 -9.46
CA GLU A 536 -25.03 -7.01 -10.61
C GLU A 536 -25.86 -8.26 -10.31
N LYS A 537 -25.67 -8.89 -9.12
CA LYS A 537 -26.46 -10.04 -8.69
C LYS A 537 -27.94 -9.68 -8.51
N LEU A 538 -28.22 -8.54 -7.91
CA LEU A 538 -29.61 -8.08 -7.75
C LEU A 538 -30.26 -7.71 -9.10
N ALA A 539 -29.47 -7.28 -10.08
CA ALA A 539 -29.95 -6.89 -11.42
C ALA A 539 -30.42 -8.10 -12.26
N GLU A 540 -30.05 -9.32 -11.88
CA GLU A 540 -30.57 -10.55 -12.53
C GLU A 540 -32.09 -10.66 -12.31
N GLU A 541 -32.59 -10.27 -11.13
CA GLU A 541 -34.01 -10.43 -10.76
C GLU A 541 -34.73 -9.08 -10.63
N HIS A 542 -34.01 -7.97 -10.43
CA HIS A 542 -34.59 -6.68 -10.07
C HIS A 542 -34.22 -5.55 -11.04
N GLU A 543 -35.21 -4.97 -11.73
CA GLU A 543 -35.02 -3.84 -12.68
C GLU A 543 -34.34 -2.63 -12.00
N ILE A 544 -34.73 -2.29 -10.77
CA ILE A 544 -34.16 -1.16 -10.04
C ILE A 544 -32.63 -1.25 -9.88
N ALA A 545 -32.09 -2.45 -9.65
CA ALA A 545 -30.65 -2.64 -9.51
C ALA A 545 -29.92 -2.38 -10.85
N ARG A 546 -30.51 -2.77 -11.99
CA ARG A 546 -29.99 -2.44 -13.32
C ARG A 546 -29.96 -0.93 -13.58
N LEU A 547 -31.02 -0.24 -13.23
CA LEU A 547 -31.12 1.20 -13.36
C LEU A 547 -30.11 1.94 -12.48
N ILE A 548 -29.88 1.45 -11.25
CA ILE A 548 -28.87 2.01 -10.34
C ILE A 548 -27.46 1.82 -10.92
N LEU A 549 -27.13 0.67 -11.53
CA LEU A 549 -25.86 0.47 -12.19
C LEU A 549 -25.67 1.44 -13.37
N GLN A 550 -26.70 1.61 -14.20
CA GLN A 550 -26.70 2.58 -15.29
C GLN A 550 -26.55 4.02 -14.79
N TYR A 551 -27.28 4.40 -13.75
CA TYR A 551 -27.16 5.72 -13.13
C TYR A 551 -25.73 5.99 -12.65
N ARG A 552 -25.09 5.03 -11.95
CA ARG A 552 -23.72 5.14 -11.48
C ARG A 552 -22.71 5.26 -12.62
N GLU A 553 -22.93 4.54 -13.71
CA GLU A 553 -22.09 4.66 -14.90
C GLU A 553 -22.16 6.08 -15.48
N VAL A 554 -23.37 6.59 -15.75
CA VAL A 554 -23.56 7.94 -16.31
C VAL A 554 -23.05 9.02 -15.36
N GLN A 555 -23.28 8.85 -14.06
CA GLN A 555 -22.79 9.76 -13.00
C GLN A 555 -21.25 9.80 -12.98
N LYS A 556 -20.59 8.63 -13.15
CA LYS A 556 -19.12 8.58 -13.26
C LYS A 556 -18.62 9.28 -14.52
N LEU A 557 -19.32 9.10 -15.68
CA LEU A 557 -18.97 9.79 -16.91
C LEU A 557 -19.08 11.31 -16.73
N GLN A 558 -20.14 11.81 -16.11
CA GLN A 558 -20.33 13.22 -15.83
C GLN A 558 -19.25 13.76 -14.89
N SER A 559 -19.12 13.16 -13.69
CA SER A 559 -18.25 13.72 -12.65
C SER A 559 -16.76 13.59 -12.96
N THR A 560 -16.32 12.46 -13.52
CA THR A 560 -14.90 12.20 -13.74
C THR A 560 -14.39 12.82 -15.05
N TYR A 561 -15.16 12.69 -16.13
CA TYR A 561 -14.64 13.05 -17.46
C TYR A 561 -15.18 14.40 -17.97
N VAL A 562 -16.43 14.77 -17.64
CA VAL A 562 -16.95 16.09 -18.04
C VAL A 562 -16.56 17.16 -17.03
N ASP A 563 -16.98 17.00 -15.78
CA ASP A 563 -16.73 17.99 -14.72
C ASP A 563 -15.27 17.97 -14.25
N GLY A 564 -14.62 16.79 -14.24
CA GLY A 564 -13.24 16.64 -13.79
C GLY A 564 -12.19 17.12 -14.81
N ILE A 565 -12.41 16.97 -16.12
CA ILE A 565 -11.44 17.37 -17.15
C ILE A 565 -11.59 18.86 -17.49
N ARG A 566 -12.83 19.36 -17.59
CA ARG A 566 -13.12 20.74 -18.04
C ARG A 566 -12.30 21.82 -17.31
N PRO A 567 -12.12 21.82 -15.98
CA PRO A 567 -11.32 22.82 -15.27
C PRO A 567 -9.82 22.76 -15.57
N LEU A 568 -9.33 21.60 -16.06
CA LEU A 568 -7.92 21.37 -16.37
C LEU A 568 -7.53 21.81 -17.80
N VAL A 569 -8.52 22.23 -18.61
CA VAL A 569 -8.26 22.70 -19.97
C VAL A 569 -7.72 24.12 -19.95
N LYS A 570 -6.53 24.30 -20.49
CA LYS A 570 -5.88 25.60 -20.68
C LYS A 570 -5.80 25.91 -22.19
N ASN A 571 -6.36 27.01 -22.65
CA ASN A 571 -6.34 27.42 -24.06
C ASN A 571 -6.85 26.35 -25.06
N GLY A 572 -7.83 25.53 -24.65
CA GLY A 572 -8.36 24.45 -25.47
C GLY A 572 -7.48 23.19 -25.53
N ILE A 573 -6.49 23.10 -24.67
CA ILE A 573 -5.57 21.96 -24.57
C ILE A 573 -5.64 21.39 -23.15
N VAL A 574 -5.64 20.06 -23.03
CA VAL A 574 -5.48 19.37 -21.78
C VAL A 574 -4.08 18.75 -21.70
N HIS A 575 -3.41 18.97 -20.58
CA HIS A 575 -2.10 18.42 -20.29
C HIS A 575 -2.24 17.36 -19.20
N THR A 576 -1.91 16.11 -19.52
CA THR A 576 -1.84 15.03 -18.53
C THR A 576 -0.40 14.87 -18.03
N THR A 577 -0.22 14.26 -16.91
CA THR A 577 1.10 13.83 -16.40
C THR A 577 1.25 12.32 -16.56
N TYR A 578 2.30 11.86 -17.20
CA TYR A 578 2.64 10.44 -17.32
C TYR A 578 3.63 10.04 -16.23
N ASN A 579 3.28 9.05 -15.40
CA ASN A 579 4.16 8.56 -14.35
C ASN A 579 4.84 7.24 -14.78
N GLN A 580 6.17 7.20 -14.69
CA GLN A 580 6.98 6.03 -15.03
C GLN A 580 7.14 5.05 -13.85
N THR A 581 6.94 5.49 -12.63
CA THR A 581 7.30 4.78 -11.38
C THR A 581 6.11 4.33 -10.53
N MET A 582 4.88 4.56 -10.99
CA MET A 582 3.66 4.29 -10.20
C MET A 582 3.13 2.87 -10.30
N THR A 583 3.49 2.13 -11.36
CA THR A 583 3.01 0.76 -11.56
C THR A 583 4.12 -0.25 -11.35
N THR A 584 3.82 -1.40 -10.77
CA THR A 584 4.82 -2.47 -10.56
C THR A 584 5.15 -3.27 -11.84
N THR A 585 4.40 -3.04 -12.93
CA THR A 585 4.57 -3.75 -14.21
C THR A 585 5.42 -2.99 -15.23
N GLY A 586 5.83 -1.76 -14.95
CA GLY A 586 6.52 -0.91 -15.92
C GLY A 586 5.58 -0.12 -16.84
N ARG A 587 4.26 -0.34 -16.79
CA ARG A 587 3.31 0.48 -17.54
C ARG A 587 3.35 1.93 -17.07
N LEU A 588 3.17 2.87 -18.01
CA LEU A 588 2.91 4.26 -17.65
C LEU A 588 1.53 4.37 -16.99
N SER A 589 1.37 5.31 -16.08
CA SER A 589 0.05 5.75 -15.62
C SER A 589 -0.14 7.23 -15.94
N SER A 590 -1.37 7.63 -16.18
CA SER A 590 -1.74 9.00 -16.50
C SER A 590 -2.50 9.62 -15.31
N ALA A 591 -2.22 10.88 -15.00
CA ALA A 591 -2.84 11.63 -13.91
C ALA A 591 -3.09 13.08 -14.31
N ASN A 592 -4.03 13.74 -13.68
CA ASN A 592 -4.35 15.17 -13.74
C ASN A 592 -4.58 15.71 -15.18
N PRO A 593 -5.48 15.16 -16.00
CA PRO A 593 -6.42 14.07 -15.75
C PRO A 593 -5.89 12.70 -16.16
N ASN A 594 -6.49 11.61 -15.66
CA ASN A 594 -6.19 10.27 -16.15
C ASN A 594 -6.90 10.02 -17.49
N LEU A 595 -6.17 10.15 -18.60
CA LEU A 595 -6.68 9.93 -19.97
C LEU A 595 -6.68 8.44 -20.38
N GLN A 596 -5.93 7.58 -19.67
CA GLN A 596 -5.87 6.14 -19.96
C GLN A 596 -7.11 5.36 -19.50
N ASN A 597 -7.94 5.95 -18.64
CA ASN A 597 -9.14 5.30 -18.10
C ASN A 597 -10.45 5.75 -18.75
N ILE A 598 -10.42 6.46 -19.89
CA ILE A 598 -11.62 6.84 -20.63
C ILE A 598 -12.32 5.57 -21.13
N PRO A 599 -13.59 5.32 -20.76
CA PRO A 599 -14.26 4.06 -21.03
C PRO A 599 -14.41 3.80 -22.53
N VAL A 600 -14.19 2.53 -22.95
CA VAL A 600 -14.34 2.08 -24.35
C VAL A 600 -15.37 0.96 -24.50
N ARG A 601 -15.88 0.40 -23.38
CA ARG A 601 -16.77 -0.75 -23.42
C ARG A 601 -18.22 -0.38 -23.73
N THR A 602 -18.65 0.81 -23.31
CA THR A 602 -20.02 1.28 -23.51
C THR A 602 -20.05 2.37 -24.59
N ASP A 603 -21.16 2.50 -25.30
CA ASP A 603 -21.30 3.49 -26.37
C ASP A 603 -21.17 4.92 -25.84
N MET A 604 -21.78 5.23 -24.69
CA MET A 604 -21.66 6.54 -24.05
C MET A 604 -20.21 6.84 -23.62
N GLY A 605 -19.50 5.85 -23.11
CA GLY A 605 -18.10 6.00 -22.75
C GLY A 605 -17.21 6.26 -23.98
N ARG A 606 -17.42 5.49 -25.07
CA ARG A 606 -16.69 5.69 -26.33
C ARG A 606 -16.93 7.09 -26.92
N GLU A 607 -18.15 7.59 -26.85
CA GLU A 607 -18.48 8.93 -27.36
C GLU A 607 -17.68 10.05 -26.69
N LEU A 608 -17.23 9.88 -25.43
CA LEU A 608 -16.36 10.86 -24.76
C LEU A 608 -15.04 11.10 -25.51
N ARG A 609 -14.56 10.14 -26.28
CA ARG A 609 -13.37 10.33 -27.14
C ARG A 609 -13.56 11.39 -28.21
N LYS A 610 -14.81 11.78 -28.55
CA LYS A 610 -15.14 12.91 -29.44
C LYS A 610 -14.74 14.26 -28.82
N LEU A 611 -14.48 14.34 -27.52
CA LEU A 611 -13.93 15.53 -26.86
C LEU A 611 -12.51 15.85 -27.36
N PHE A 612 -11.72 14.83 -27.65
CA PHE A 612 -10.30 14.95 -27.99
C PHE A 612 -10.18 15.01 -29.51
N ILE A 613 -9.70 16.14 -30.02
CA ILE A 613 -9.67 16.46 -31.45
C ILE A 613 -8.25 16.83 -31.91
N ALA A 614 -7.98 16.70 -33.18
CA ALA A 614 -6.76 17.21 -33.77
C ALA A 614 -6.72 18.74 -33.75
N ARG A 615 -5.54 19.34 -33.85
CA ARG A 615 -5.35 20.77 -34.09
C ARG A 615 -5.95 21.17 -35.46
N GLU A 616 -6.17 22.46 -35.64
CA GLU A 616 -6.69 22.98 -36.91
C GLU A 616 -5.73 22.66 -38.07
N GLY A 617 -6.26 22.13 -39.16
CA GLY A 617 -5.47 21.65 -40.30
C GLY A 617 -4.83 20.28 -40.09
N ASN A 618 -5.04 19.64 -38.94
CA ASN A 618 -4.48 18.34 -38.60
C ASN A 618 -5.54 17.22 -38.55
N VAL A 619 -5.05 16.00 -38.47
CA VAL A 619 -5.77 14.76 -38.11
C VAL A 619 -5.05 14.03 -37.00
N LEU A 620 -5.77 13.17 -36.26
CA LEU A 620 -5.17 12.22 -35.35
C LEU A 620 -4.86 10.94 -36.14
N VAL A 621 -3.62 10.44 -35.95
CA VAL A 621 -3.19 9.14 -36.47
C VAL A 621 -3.00 8.25 -35.22
N ASP A 622 -3.86 7.25 -35.11
CA ASP A 622 -3.92 6.33 -33.96
C ASP A 622 -3.39 4.96 -34.39
N ALA A 623 -2.47 4.39 -33.62
CA ALA A 623 -1.96 3.04 -33.81
C ALA A 623 -2.02 2.23 -32.51
N ASP A 624 -2.65 1.06 -32.58
CA ASP A 624 -2.86 0.15 -31.46
C ASP A 624 -2.25 -1.23 -31.75
N TYR A 625 -1.49 -1.81 -30.83
CA TYR A 625 -0.97 -3.16 -31.01
C TYR A 625 -2.07 -4.22 -30.98
N SER A 626 -2.11 -5.03 -32.02
CA SER A 626 -3.03 -6.15 -32.12
C SER A 626 -2.61 -7.31 -31.22
N GLN A 627 -3.31 -7.49 -30.09
CA GLN A 627 -3.16 -8.64 -29.17
C GLN A 627 -1.73 -8.87 -28.66
N ILE A 628 -1.00 -7.84 -28.29
CA ILE A 628 0.42 -7.91 -27.92
C ILE A 628 0.71 -8.95 -26.81
N GLU A 629 -0.13 -9.02 -25.76
CA GLU A 629 0.10 -9.94 -24.64
C GLU A 629 -0.03 -11.42 -25.08
N LEU A 630 -0.96 -11.75 -26.00
CA LEU A 630 -1.10 -13.09 -26.55
C LEU A 630 0.06 -13.45 -27.50
N ARG A 631 0.58 -12.48 -28.26
CA ARG A 631 1.78 -12.67 -29.08
C ARG A 631 3.02 -12.92 -28.23
N LEU A 632 3.15 -12.21 -27.11
CA LEU A 632 4.19 -12.44 -26.13
C LEU A 632 4.05 -13.82 -25.48
N LEU A 633 2.84 -14.26 -25.15
CA LEU A 633 2.59 -15.62 -24.66
C LEU A 633 3.05 -16.67 -25.68
N ALA A 634 2.72 -16.50 -26.96
CA ALA A 634 3.18 -17.40 -28.02
C ALA A 634 4.71 -17.42 -28.16
N HIS A 635 5.35 -16.26 -28.02
CA HIS A 635 6.80 -16.13 -28.07
C HIS A 635 7.47 -16.84 -26.89
N PHE A 636 7.07 -16.52 -25.65
CA PHE A 636 7.71 -17.03 -24.42
C PHE A 636 7.44 -18.50 -24.16
N SER A 637 6.19 -18.96 -24.38
CA SER A 637 5.84 -20.36 -24.15
C SER A 637 6.43 -21.31 -25.19
N GLY A 638 6.81 -20.80 -26.36
CA GLY A 638 7.25 -21.64 -27.46
C GLY A 638 6.12 -22.49 -28.10
N CYS A 639 4.86 -22.22 -27.77
CA CYS A 639 3.72 -22.99 -28.26
C CYS A 639 3.62 -22.92 -29.78
N LYS A 640 3.87 -24.07 -30.44
CA LYS A 640 3.91 -24.16 -31.91
C LYS A 640 2.58 -23.74 -32.53
N ALA A 641 1.48 -24.21 -31.96
CA ALA A 641 0.15 -23.93 -32.47
C ALA A 641 -0.20 -22.42 -32.45
N LEU A 642 0.21 -21.69 -31.39
CA LEU A 642 0.01 -20.24 -31.30
C LEU A 642 0.94 -19.49 -32.27
N ARG A 643 2.22 -19.91 -32.38
CA ARG A 643 3.17 -19.28 -33.30
C ARG A 643 2.75 -19.44 -34.75
N GLU A 644 2.30 -20.63 -35.17
CA GLU A 644 1.83 -20.92 -36.52
C GLU A 644 0.58 -20.11 -36.85
N ALA A 645 -0.41 -20.05 -35.96
CA ALA A 645 -1.63 -19.27 -36.14
C ALA A 645 -1.30 -17.77 -36.35
N TYR A 646 -0.40 -17.21 -35.55
CA TYR A 646 0.01 -15.80 -35.72
C TYR A 646 0.82 -15.54 -36.98
N ARG A 647 1.68 -16.48 -37.42
CA ARG A 647 2.41 -16.36 -38.71
C ARG A 647 1.50 -16.49 -39.89
N ALA A 648 0.46 -17.31 -39.82
CA ALA A 648 -0.58 -17.44 -40.83
C ALA A 648 -1.58 -16.28 -40.84
N GLY A 649 -1.53 -15.35 -39.88
CA GLY A 649 -2.51 -14.26 -39.78
C GLY A 649 -3.91 -14.72 -39.36
N GLU A 650 -4.03 -15.89 -38.70
CA GLU A 650 -5.32 -16.43 -38.27
C GLU A 650 -5.90 -15.64 -37.09
N ASP A 651 -7.23 -15.61 -37.01
CA ASP A 651 -7.91 -15.11 -35.80
C ASP A 651 -7.73 -16.08 -34.64
N ILE A 652 -6.83 -15.75 -33.70
CA ILE A 652 -6.48 -16.61 -32.57
C ILE A 652 -7.68 -16.94 -31.67
N HIS A 653 -8.67 -16.03 -31.56
CA HIS A 653 -9.86 -16.31 -30.76
C HIS A 653 -10.80 -17.28 -31.50
N ALA A 654 -10.88 -17.19 -32.81
CA ALA A 654 -11.62 -18.15 -33.61
C ALA A 654 -10.93 -19.53 -33.63
N ALA A 655 -9.58 -19.56 -33.75
CA ALA A 655 -8.79 -20.77 -33.67
C ALA A 655 -8.93 -21.49 -32.32
N THR A 656 -8.88 -20.71 -31.22
CA THR A 656 -9.13 -21.22 -29.87
C THR A 656 -10.56 -21.75 -29.73
N ALA A 657 -11.57 -21.02 -30.26
CA ALA A 657 -12.97 -21.46 -30.23
C ALA A 657 -13.17 -22.78 -30.96
N ALA A 658 -12.60 -22.92 -32.16
CA ALA A 658 -12.68 -24.14 -32.96
C ALA A 658 -12.20 -25.38 -32.17
N ARG A 659 -11.07 -25.22 -31.44
CA ARG A 659 -10.50 -26.28 -30.60
C ARG A 659 -11.32 -26.57 -29.34
N LEU A 660 -11.71 -25.55 -28.61
CA LEU A 660 -12.45 -25.69 -27.35
C LEU A 660 -13.86 -26.29 -27.56
N PHE A 661 -14.52 -25.92 -28.64
CA PHE A 661 -15.89 -26.37 -28.94
C PHE A 661 -15.93 -27.52 -29.95
N HIS A 662 -14.74 -28.05 -30.35
CA HIS A 662 -14.62 -29.15 -31.33
C HIS A 662 -15.39 -28.86 -32.63
N THR A 663 -15.32 -27.67 -33.14
CA THR A 663 -16.06 -27.15 -34.31
C THR A 663 -15.07 -26.69 -35.39
N PRO A 664 -15.34 -26.96 -36.68
CA PRO A 664 -14.52 -26.43 -37.77
C PRO A 664 -14.42 -24.90 -37.70
N LEU A 665 -13.26 -24.34 -38.05
CA LEU A 665 -13.02 -22.88 -38.01
C LEU A 665 -14.09 -22.08 -38.78
N SER A 666 -14.57 -22.61 -39.88
CA SER A 666 -15.63 -22.00 -40.70
C SER A 666 -17.02 -21.95 -40.03
N GLU A 667 -17.25 -22.76 -39.00
CA GLU A 667 -18.51 -22.85 -38.27
C GLU A 667 -18.46 -22.15 -36.90
N VAL A 668 -17.35 -21.52 -36.56
CA VAL A 668 -17.21 -20.76 -35.31
C VAL A 668 -18.15 -19.57 -35.30
N THR A 669 -19.11 -19.58 -34.40
CA THR A 669 -20.07 -18.49 -34.24
C THR A 669 -19.45 -17.29 -33.49
N PRO A 670 -20.00 -16.07 -33.65
CA PRO A 670 -19.55 -14.87 -32.93
C PRO A 670 -19.58 -15.05 -31.39
N THR A 671 -20.53 -15.85 -30.89
CA THR A 671 -20.65 -16.15 -29.46
C THR A 671 -19.52 -17.08 -28.99
N MET A 672 -19.18 -18.12 -29.75
CA MET A 672 -18.07 -19.02 -29.46
C MET A 672 -16.75 -18.25 -29.45
N ARG A 673 -16.54 -17.41 -30.47
CA ARG A 673 -15.36 -16.53 -30.57
C ARG A 673 -15.24 -15.60 -29.38
N ARG A 674 -16.33 -14.99 -28.92
CA ARG A 674 -16.37 -14.11 -27.74
C ARG A 674 -16.03 -14.86 -26.46
N ARG A 675 -16.59 -16.06 -26.25
CA ARG A 675 -16.24 -16.94 -25.12
C ARG A 675 -14.75 -17.31 -25.15
N ALA A 676 -14.21 -17.69 -26.30
CA ALA A 676 -12.80 -18.01 -26.46
C ALA A 676 -11.90 -16.79 -26.18
N LYS A 677 -12.34 -15.57 -26.57
CA LYS A 677 -11.64 -14.33 -26.20
C LYS A 677 -11.55 -14.16 -24.70
N THR A 678 -12.64 -14.36 -23.96
CA THR A 678 -12.66 -14.29 -22.49
C THR A 678 -11.74 -15.35 -21.88
N ILE A 679 -11.73 -16.56 -22.41
CA ILE A 679 -10.87 -17.66 -21.93
C ILE A 679 -9.39 -17.32 -22.19
N ASN A 680 -9.02 -16.91 -23.40
CA ASN A 680 -7.64 -16.52 -23.74
C ASN A 680 -7.08 -15.46 -22.78
N PHE A 681 -7.84 -14.40 -22.52
CA PHE A 681 -7.42 -13.37 -21.57
C PHE A 681 -7.45 -13.85 -20.12
N GLY A 682 -8.45 -14.64 -19.73
CA GLY A 682 -8.54 -15.24 -18.40
C GLY A 682 -7.32 -16.09 -18.08
N ILE A 683 -6.82 -16.88 -19.05
CA ILE A 683 -5.60 -17.67 -18.89
C ILE A 683 -4.38 -16.78 -18.66
N ILE A 684 -4.18 -15.74 -19.48
CA ILE A 684 -3.05 -14.79 -19.32
C ILE A 684 -3.03 -14.17 -17.92
N TYR A 685 -4.22 -13.83 -17.39
CA TYR A 685 -4.34 -13.20 -16.08
C TYR A 685 -4.39 -14.19 -14.91
N GLY A 686 -4.21 -15.49 -15.16
CA GLY A 686 -4.25 -16.53 -14.14
C GLY A 686 -5.60 -16.60 -13.42
N MET A 687 -6.71 -16.36 -14.16
CA MET A 687 -8.05 -16.31 -13.60
C MET A 687 -8.46 -17.70 -13.11
N SER A 688 -9.04 -17.76 -11.89
CA SER A 688 -9.60 -18.99 -11.37
C SER A 688 -10.88 -19.41 -12.11
N ALA A 689 -11.24 -20.69 -12.02
CA ALA A 689 -12.50 -21.19 -12.58
C ALA A 689 -13.72 -20.40 -12.08
N PHE A 690 -13.71 -19.96 -10.81
CA PHE A 690 -14.78 -19.13 -10.25
C PHE A 690 -14.86 -17.74 -10.91
N GLY A 691 -13.73 -17.09 -11.13
CA GLY A 691 -13.67 -15.79 -11.84
C GLY A 691 -14.13 -15.93 -13.29
N MET A 692 -13.62 -16.95 -13.99
CA MET A 692 -13.98 -17.23 -15.38
C MET A 692 -15.45 -17.60 -15.55
N ALA A 693 -16.03 -18.35 -14.61
CA ALA A 693 -17.44 -18.71 -14.58
C ALA A 693 -18.34 -17.45 -14.55
N LYS A 694 -17.96 -16.47 -13.74
CA LYS A 694 -18.66 -15.18 -13.66
C LYS A 694 -18.63 -14.44 -15.01
N ASP A 695 -17.47 -14.35 -15.65
CA ASP A 695 -17.30 -13.62 -16.90
C ASP A 695 -17.98 -14.34 -18.10
N LEU A 696 -18.04 -15.66 -18.07
CA LEU A 696 -18.70 -16.48 -19.09
C LEU A 696 -20.19 -16.70 -18.84
N ASN A 697 -20.69 -16.30 -17.67
CA ASN A 697 -22.05 -16.61 -17.17
C ASN A 697 -22.38 -18.10 -17.29
N CYS A 698 -21.50 -18.93 -16.67
CA CYS A 698 -21.64 -20.40 -16.68
C CYS A 698 -21.28 -21.00 -15.30
N PRO A 699 -21.63 -22.28 -15.02
CA PRO A 699 -21.22 -22.96 -13.79
C PRO A 699 -19.69 -23.04 -13.65
N PRO A 700 -19.12 -22.97 -12.41
CA PRO A 700 -17.67 -23.08 -12.18
C PRO A 700 -17.04 -24.35 -12.76
N ASP A 701 -17.74 -25.48 -12.72
CA ASP A 701 -17.27 -26.75 -13.29
C ASP A 701 -17.15 -26.69 -14.82
N GLU A 702 -18.01 -25.90 -15.49
CA GLU A 702 -17.91 -25.68 -16.92
C GLU A 702 -16.71 -24.79 -17.25
N ALA A 703 -16.50 -23.73 -16.48
CA ALA A 703 -15.33 -22.85 -16.62
C ALA A 703 -14.02 -23.64 -16.37
N GLN A 704 -13.99 -24.55 -15.39
CA GLN A 704 -12.81 -25.40 -15.15
C GLN A 704 -12.54 -26.30 -16.36
N ARG A 705 -13.56 -26.91 -16.95
CA ARG A 705 -13.39 -27.71 -18.18
C ARG A 705 -12.82 -26.91 -19.34
N TYR A 706 -13.19 -25.64 -19.51
CA TYR A 706 -12.59 -24.77 -20.52
C TYR A 706 -11.12 -24.48 -20.25
N ILE A 707 -10.73 -24.25 -18.98
CA ILE A 707 -9.33 -24.06 -18.58
C ILE A 707 -8.54 -25.32 -18.88
N ASP A 708 -9.04 -26.49 -18.49
CA ASP A 708 -8.37 -27.78 -18.69
C ASP A 708 -8.21 -28.11 -20.19
N ALA A 709 -9.25 -27.87 -20.99
CA ALA A 709 -9.23 -28.05 -22.43
C ALA A 709 -8.24 -27.11 -23.12
N TYR A 710 -8.15 -25.85 -22.66
CA TYR A 710 -7.17 -24.90 -23.18
C TYR A 710 -5.73 -25.38 -22.92
N PHE A 711 -5.43 -25.80 -21.70
CA PHE A 711 -4.09 -26.29 -21.34
C PHE A 711 -3.77 -27.66 -21.99
N ALA A 712 -4.78 -28.51 -22.22
CA ALA A 712 -4.59 -29.73 -22.99
C ALA A 712 -4.24 -29.41 -24.46
N ALA A 713 -4.83 -28.37 -25.03
CA ALA A 713 -4.52 -27.91 -26.39
C ALA A 713 -3.19 -27.13 -26.50
N HIS A 714 -2.74 -26.55 -25.41
CA HIS A 714 -1.53 -25.71 -25.34
C HIS A 714 -0.65 -26.07 -24.11
N PRO A 715 -0.10 -27.29 -24.06
CA PRO A 715 0.67 -27.77 -22.88
C PRO A 715 1.93 -26.91 -22.61
N GLU A 716 2.54 -26.33 -23.64
CA GLU A 716 3.70 -25.46 -23.50
C GLU A 716 3.35 -24.15 -22.77
N VAL A 717 2.13 -23.65 -22.94
CA VAL A 717 1.64 -22.47 -22.19
C VAL A 717 1.54 -22.80 -20.70
N LYS A 718 0.98 -23.97 -20.36
CA LYS A 718 0.91 -24.41 -18.98
C LYS A 718 2.30 -24.54 -18.36
N ALA A 719 3.21 -25.23 -19.05
CA ALA A 719 4.59 -25.41 -18.58
C ALA A 719 5.30 -24.08 -18.36
N TYR A 720 5.12 -23.10 -19.25
CA TYR A 720 5.66 -21.75 -19.10
C TYR A 720 5.12 -21.02 -17.86
N MET A 721 3.81 -21.10 -17.61
CA MET A 721 3.18 -20.45 -16.46
C MET A 721 3.62 -21.09 -15.13
N ASP A 722 3.63 -22.43 -15.09
CA ASP A 722 4.06 -23.20 -13.91
C ASP A 722 5.54 -22.89 -13.59
N GLU A 723 6.39 -22.81 -14.62
CA GLU A 723 7.81 -22.47 -14.48
C GLU A 723 8.01 -21.03 -13.95
N ASN A 724 7.24 -20.05 -14.44
CA ASN A 724 7.30 -18.67 -13.92
C ASN A 724 6.96 -18.62 -12.43
N VAL A 725 5.92 -19.35 -12.01
CA VAL A 725 5.54 -19.42 -10.58
C VAL A 725 6.63 -20.11 -9.76
N ARG A 726 7.21 -21.21 -10.28
CA ARG A 726 8.31 -21.93 -9.61
C ARG A 726 9.51 -21.02 -9.40
N ARG A 727 9.99 -20.36 -10.47
CA ARG A 727 11.12 -19.42 -10.40
C ARG A 727 10.83 -18.24 -9.48
N ALA A 728 9.64 -17.66 -9.56
CA ALA A 728 9.25 -16.57 -8.68
C ALA A 728 9.27 -16.96 -7.19
N LYS A 729 8.93 -18.21 -6.85
CA LYS A 729 9.05 -18.73 -5.48
C LYS A 729 10.51 -18.90 -5.04
N GLU A 730 11.41 -19.27 -5.95
CA GLU A 730 12.83 -19.46 -5.66
C GLU A 730 13.58 -18.12 -5.64
N ASP A 731 13.46 -17.31 -6.70
CA ASP A 731 14.21 -16.08 -6.89
C ASP A 731 13.61 -14.88 -6.15
N GLY A 732 12.30 -14.94 -5.82
CA GLY A 732 11.54 -13.84 -5.22
C GLY A 732 11.05 -12.79 -6.22
N TYR A 733 11.33 -12.93 -7.52
CA TYR A 733 10.93 -11.99 -8.57
C TYR A 733 10.68 -12.69 -9.92
N VAL A 734 10.07 -11.97 -10.85
CA VAL A 734 9.95 -12.33 -12.27
C VAL A 734 10.50 -11.19 -13.14
N THR A 735 10.79 -11.49 -14.42
CA THR A 735 11.39 -10.53 -15.35
C THR A 735 10.60 -10.37 -16.65
N THR A 736 10.72 -9.20 -17.27
CA THR A 736 10.27 -8.93 -18.64
C THR A 736 11.30 -9.38 -19.69
N VAL A 737 10.95 -9.21 -20.97
CA VAL A 737 11.86 -9.47 -22.10
C VAL A 737 13.15 -8.65 -22.04
N LEU A 738 13.13 -7.47 -21.45
CA LEU A 738 14.30 -6.62 -21.26
C LEU A 738 14.98 -6.80 -19.91
N GLY A 739 14.51 -7.73 -19.06
CA GLY A 739 15.09 -8.00 -17.76
C GLY A 739 14.59 -7.09 -16.64
N ARG A 740 13.51 -6.31 -16.83
CA ARG A 740 12.86 -5.54 -15.76
C ARG A 740 12.37 -6.48 -14.69
N LYS A 741 12.77 -6.28 -13.45
CA LYS A 741 12.37 -7.11 -12.31
C LYS A 741 11.09 -6.60 -11.64
N ARG A 742 10.26 -7.55 -11.21
CA ARG A 742 9.19 -7.32 -10.23
C ARG A 742 9.33 -8.31 -9.09
N PHE A 743 9.61 -7.81 -7.90
CA PHE A 743 9.60 -8.61 -6.69
C PHE A 743 8.17 -8.95 -6.26
N ILE A 744 7.94 -10.18 -5.81
CA ILE A 744 6.62 -10.71 -5.44
C ILE A 744 6.69 -11.29 -4.03
N PRO A 745 6.75 -10.43 -3.00
CA PRO A 745 6.83 -10.88 -1.60
C PRO A 745 5.58 -11.65 -1.17
N GLU A 746 4.44 -11.46 -1.83
CA GLU A 746 3.17 -12.14 -1.57
C GLU A 746 3.27 -13.67 -1.68
N LEU A 747 4.19 -14.19 -2.48
CA LEU A 747 4.41 -15.64 -2.62
C LEU A 747 4.88 -16.31 -1.33
N LYS A 748 5.52 -15.56 -0.43
CA LYS A 748 5.98 -16.03 0.89
C LYS A 748 4.95 -15.81 2.01
N SER A 749 3.79 -15.21 1.71
CA SER A 749 2.77 -14.91 2.72
C SER A 749 2.10 -16.17 3.29
N GLY A 750 1.87 -16.22 4.61
CA GLY A 750 1.03 -17.22 5.27
C GLY A 750 -0.44 -17.19 4.80
N ASN A 751 -0.92 -16.03 4.27
CA ASN A 751 -2.28 -15.86 3.79
C ASN A 751 -2.49 -16.46 2.40
N TYR A 752 -3.41 -17.44 2.28
CA TYR A 752 -3.73 -18.10 1.01
C TYR A 752 -4.10 -17.13 -0.12
N ASN A 753 -4.93 -16.11 0.15
CA ASN A 753 -5.37 -15.17 -0.88
C ASN A 753 -4.21 -14.29 -1.39
N GLN A 754 -3.29 -13.91 -0.51
CA GLN A 754 -2.08 -13.18 -0.89
C GLN A 754 -1.14 -14.04 -1.73
N ARG A 755 -0.91 -15.30 -1.34
CA ARG A 755 -0.12 -16.24 -2.16
C ARG A 755 -0.71 -16.43 -3.55
N MET A 756 -2.03 -16.65 -3.65
CA MET A 756 -2.72 -16.78 -4.94
C MET A 756 -2.65 -15.50 -5.78
N PHE A 757 -2.65 -14.32 -5.14
CA PHE A 757 -2.39 -13.06 -5.82
C PHE A 757 -0.95 -13.01 -6.36
N GLY A 758 0.03 -13.41 -5.56
CA GLY A 758 1.44 -13.52 -5.97
C GLY A 758 1.65 -14.47 -7.15
N GLU A 759 0.99 -15.64 -7.15
CA GLU A 759 1.07 -16.59 -8.27
C GLU A 759 0.50 -16.00 -9.56
N ARG A 760 -0.65 -15.34 -9.50
CA ARG A 760 -1.19 -14.63 -10.68
C ARG A 760 -0.27 -13.51 -11.16
N ALA A 761 0.34 -12.78 -10.24
CA ALA A 761 1.31 -11.74 -10.58
C ALA A 761 2.55 -12.32 -11.29
N ALA A 762 3.02 -13.50 -10.86
CA ALA A 762 4.14 -14.21 -11.48
C ALA A 762 3.83 -14.70 -12.90
N MET A 763 2.59 -15.12 -13.17
CA MET A 763 2.15 -15.55 -14.49
C MET A 763 1.99 -14.35 -15.45
N ASN A 764 1.39 -13.27 -14.98
CA ASN A 764 0.97 -12.13 -15.82
C ASN A 764 2.10 -11.12 -16.09
N MET A 765 2.92 -10.82 -15.08
CA MET A 765 3.89 -9.73 -15.17
C MET A 765 4.90 -9.89 -16.33
N PRO A 766 5.46 -11.07 -16.64
CA PRO A 766 6.36 -11.21 -17.79
C PRO A 766 5.73 -10.78 -19.11
N LEU A 767 4.43 -11.01 -19.28
CA LEU A 767 3.67 -10.64 -20.49
C LEU A 767 3.32 -9.15 -20.47
N GLN A 768 2.64 -8.69 -19.43
CA GLN A 768 2.18 -7.30 -19.32
C GLN A 768 3.36 -6.32 -19.23
N GLY A 769 4.40 -6.66 -18.48
CA GLY A 769 5.60 -5.83 -18.36
C GLY A 769 6.41 -5.79 -19.65
N SER A 770 6.49 -6.90 -20.39
CA SER A 770 7.14 -6.91 -21.70
C SER A 770 6.36 -6.08 -22.74
N ALA A 771 5.03 -6.11 -22.71
CA ALA A 771 4.22 -5.22 -23.53
C ALA A 771 4.48 -3.73 -23.21
N ALA A 772 4.64 -3.41 -21.89
CA ALA A 772 5.00 -2.07 -21.46
C ALA A 772 6.41 -1.64 -21.93
N ASP A 773 7.38 -2.54 -21.88
CA ASP A 773 8.71 -2.26 -22.42
C ASP A 773 8.69 -2.02 -23.94
N ILE A 774 7.92 -2.81 -24.68
CA ILE A 774 7.80 -2.69 -26.16
C ILE A 774 7.15 -1.36 -26.56
N ILE A 775 6.05 -0.96 -25.93
CA ILE A 775 5.42 0.33 -26.25
C ILE A 775 6.35 1.51 -25.95
N LYS A 776 7.16 1.43 -24.87
CA LYS A 776 8.15 2.45 -24.54
C LYS A 776 9.27 2.54 -25.57
N ILE A 777 9.74 1.40 -26.08
CA ILE A 777 10.68 1.37 -27.21
C ILE A 777 10.06 2.01 -28.45
N ALA A 778 8.82 1.65 -28.78
CA ALA A 778 8.08 2.26 -29.90
C ALA A 778 7.96 3.78 -29.74
N MET A 779 7.63 4.28 -28.55
CA MET A 779 7.58 5.72 -28.26
C MET A 779 8.90 6.42 -28.54
N LEU A 780 10.02 5.87 -28.09
CA LEU A 780 11.37 6.42 -28.34
C LEU A 780 11.68 6.42 -29.84
N ARG A 781 11.41 5.33 -30.54
CA ARG A 781 11.66 5.21 -31.97
C ARG A 781 10.84 6.18 -32.79
N VAL A 782 9.53 6.26 -32.50
CA VAL A 782 8.60 7.20 -33.15
C VAL A 782 9.04 8.64 -32.90
N TRP A 783 9.33 9.02 -31.65
CA TRP A 783 9.75 10.37 -31.29
C TRP A 783 11.07 10.77 -31.98
N ASN A 784 12.05 9.88 -32.06
CA ASN A 784 13.29 10.11 -32.76
C ASN A 784 13.02 10.30 -34.27
N ARG A 785 12.21 9.43 -34.86
CA ARG A 785 11.91 9.47 -36.28
C ARG A 785 11.12 10.72 -36.69
N LEU A 786 10.21 11.18 -35.86
CA LEU A 786 9.51 12.44 -36.03
C LEU A 786 10.49 13.62 -36.17
N LYS A 787 11.55 13.64 -35.35
CA LYS A 787 12.56 14.70 -35.36
C LYS A 787 13.56 14.56 -36.53
N THR A 788 14.08 13.36 -36.76
CA THR A 788 15.11 13.13 -37.78
C THR A 788 14.60 13.28 -39.20
N ASP A 789 13.36 12.83 -39.45
CA ASP A 789 12.76 12.89 -40.79
C ASP A 789 11.97 14.20 -41.04
N GLY A 790 12.05 15.15 -40.08
CA GLY A 790 11.47 16.48 -40.21
C GLY A 790 9.94 16.49 -40.31
N PHE A 791 9.25 15.61 -39.56
CA PHE A 791 7.80 15.65 -39.45
C PHE A 791 7.34 16.85 -38.58
N ARG A 792 6.21 17.43 -38.94
CA ARG A 792 5.47 18.40 -38.09
C ARG A 792 4.47 17.70 -37.19
N ALA A 793 4.24 16.39 -37.40
CA ALA A 793 3.46 15.54 -36.55
C ALA A 793 4.05 15.45 -35.15
N GLN A 794 3.21 15.35 -34.12
CA GLN A 794 3.59 15.33 -32.70
C GLN A 794 2.95 14.15 -32.00
N LEU A 795 3.72 13.43 -31.17
CA LEU A 795 3.18 12.39 -30.28
C LEU A 795 2.44 13.06 -29.12
N VAL A 796 1.15 12.80 -28.99
CA VAL A 796 0.27 13.51 -28.03
C VAL A 796 -0.34 12.59 -26.98
N LEU A 797 -0.61 11.31 -27.29
CA LEU A 797 -1.16 10.36 -26.32
C LEU A 797 -0.46 9.00 -26.38
N GLN A 798 -0.35 8.39 -25.20
CA GLN A 798 -0.08 6.98 -25.00
C GLN A 798 -1.17 6.41 -24.10
N VAL A 799 -1.91 5.39 -24.55
CA VAL A 799 -2.99 4.77 -23.80
C VAL A 799 -2.90 3.25 -23.95
N HIS A 800 -2.52 2.55 -22.87
CA HIS A 800 -2.28 1.10 -22.88
C HIS A 800 -1.26 0.68 -23.94
N ASP A 801 -1.71 0.06 -25.03
CA ASP A 801 -0.88 -0.42 -26.14
C ASP A 801 -1.02 0.47 -27.41
N GLU A 802 -1.54 1.70 -27.22
CA GLU A 802 -1.95 2.67 -28.27
C GLU A 802 -1.05 3.92 -28.24
N LEU A 803 -0.64 4.42 -29.40
CA LEU A 803 0.04 5.70 -29.61
C LEU A 803 -0.77 6.58 -30.56
N VAL A 804 -0.91 7.87 -30.24
CA VAL A 804 -1.66 8.83 -31.05
C VAL A 804 -0.77 10.02 -31.42
N LEU A 805 -0.71 10.31 -32.73
CA LEU A 805 -0.05 11.49 -33.27
C LEU A 805 -1.07 12.54 -33.66
N ASP A 806 -0.77 13.79 -33.41
CA ASP A 806 -1.45 14.95 -33.98
C ASP A 806 -0.65 15.41 -35.23
N THR A 807 -1.20 15.25 -36.40
CA THR A 807 -0.48 15.24 -37.69
C THR A 807 -1.12 16.17 -38.69
N PRO A 808 -0.37 17.06 -39.39
CA PRO A 808 -0.91 17.80 -40.53
C PRO A 808 -1.52 16.86 -41.58
N GLU A 809 -2.67 17.22 -42.16
CA GLU A 809 -3.39 16.36 -43.13
C GLU A 809 -2.50 15.87 -44.28
N GLU A 810 -1.63 16.74 -44.81
CA GLU A 810 -0.71 16.40 -45.91
C GLU A 810 0.37 15.40 -45.52
N GLU A 811 0.68 15.26 -44.24
CA GLU A 811 1.65 14.26 -43.72
C GLU A 811 0.98 12.96 -43.27
N ALA A 812 -0.36 12.89 -43.22
CA ALA A 812 -1.08 11.80 -42.53
C ALA A 812 -0.69 10.41 -43.06
N GLU A 813 -0.63 10.18 -44.36
CA GLU A 813 -0.28 8.90 -44.95
C GLU A 813 1.22 8.52 -44.72
N ARG A 814 2.09 9.52 -44.67
CA ARG A 814 3.51 9.33 -44.34
C ARG A 814 3.68 8.99 -42.87
N ALA A 815 2.98 9.71 -41.99
CA ALA A 815 2.99 9.46 -40.54
C ALA A 815 2.37 8.11 -40.18
N LYS A 816 1.26 7.72 -40.84
CA LYS A 816 0.62 6.41 -40.70
C LYS A 816 1.59 5.25 -40.98
N ARG A 817 2.34 5.33 -42.09
CA ARG A 817 3.34 4.31 -42.45
C ARG A 817 4.48 4.28 -41.43
N MET A 818 5.03 5.45 -41.12
CA MET A 818 6.13 5.56 -40.13
C MET A 818 5.72 5.01 -38.76
N LEU A 819 4.55 5.38 -38.24
CA LEU A 819 4.05 4.93 -36.96
C LEU A 819 3.91 3.41 -36.92
N LYS A 820 3.32 2.81 -37.97
CA LYS A 820 3.19 1.36 -38.11
C LYS A 820 4.56 0.68 -38.15
N GLU A 821 5.48 1.16 -38.99
CA GLU A 821 6.83 0.59 -39.12
C GLU A 821 7.59 0.58 -37.78
N GLU A 822 7.57 1.69 -37.03
CA GLU A 822 8.30 1.84 -35.81
C GLU A 822 7.70 1.02 -34.66
N MET A 823 6.38 0.88 -34.59
CA MET A 823 5.72 0.01 -33.63
C MET A 823 5.98 -1.46 -33.94
N GLU A 824 5.80 -1.91 -35.18
CA GLU A 824 6.01 -3.31 -35.57
C GLU A 824 7.48 -3.74 -35.46
N ALA A 825 8.42 -2.82 -35.64
CA ALA A 825 9.86 -3.06 -35.54
C ALA A 825 10.45 -2.76 -34.16
N ALA A 826 9.62 -2.48 -33.12
CA ALA A 826 10.10 -2.12 -31.80
C ALA A 826 11.02 -3.19 -31.18
N ILE A 827 10.66 -4.47 -31.35
CA ILE A 827 11.46 -5.62 -30.92
C ILE A 827 11.26 -6.80 -31.88
N SER A 828 12.28 -7.65 -32.00
CA SER A 828 12.17 -8.89 -32.80
C SER A 828 11.66 -10.03 -31.92
N LEU A 829 10.50 -10.60 -32.27
CA LEU A 829 9.89 -11.76 -31.61
C LEU A 829 9.77 -12.93 -32.60
N GLU A 830 9.51 -14.14 -32.10
CA GLU A 830 9.22 -15.34 -32.90
C GLU A 830 7.87 -15.25 -33.66
N VAL A 831 7.04 -14.30 -33.26
CA VAL A 831 5.79 -13.95 -33.93
C VAL A 831 5.81 -12.47 -34.29
N PRO A 832 5.25 -12.05 -35.46
CA PRO A 832 5.27 -10.65 -35.84
C PRO A 832 4.45 -9.79 -34.87
N LEU A 833 4.95 -8.61 -34.52
CA LEU A 833 4.11 -7.55 -33.94
C LEU A 833 3.29 -6.92 -35.07
N ILE A 834 2.04 -6.62 -34.82
CA ILE A 834 1.14 -5.94 -35.76
C ILE A 834 0.52 -4.75 -35.08
N ALA A 835 0.56 -3.60 -35.73
CA ALA A 835 -0.10 -2.38 -35.30
C ALA A 835 -1.23 -2.04 -36.32
N ASP A 836 -2.43 -1.91 -35.79
CA ASP A 836 -3.59 -1.43 -36.57
C ASP A 836 -3.61 0.08 -36.50
N VAL A 837 -3.61 0.75 -37.68
CA VAL A 837 -3.49 2.21 -37.77
C VAL A 837 -4.69 2.82 -38.47
N SER A 838 -5.32 3.80 -37.80
CA SER A 838 -6.47 4.55 -38.28
C SER A 838 -6.22 6.06 -38.26
N VAL A 839 -7.03 6.82 -38.98
CA VAL A 839 -6.91 8.28 -39.07
C VAL A 839 -8.30 8.91 -38.90
N GLY A 840 -8.38 9.98 -38.11
CA GLY A 840 -9.64 10.66 -37.84
C GLY A 840 -9.46 12.10 -37.39
N LYS A 841 -10.54 12.90 -37.42
CA LYS A 841 -10.54 14.28 -36.88
C LYS A 841 -10.63 14.32 -35.34
N SER A 842 -11.15 13.28 -34.75
CA SER A 842 -11.20 13.10 -33.30
C SER A 842 -10.63 11.72 -32.94
N TRP A 843 -10.31 11.55 -31.68
CA TRP A 843 -9.85 10.24 -31.16
C TRP A 843 -10.94 9.15 -31.31
N TYR A 844 -12.22 9.55 -31.33
CA TYR A 844 -13.32 8.63 -31.63
C TYR A 844 -13.28 8.13 -33.09
N ASP A 845 -13.03 9.03 -34.04
CA ASP A 845 -13.03 8.73 -35.47
C ASP A 845 -11.75 7.98 -35.92
N ALA A 846 -10.67 8.12 -35.15
CA ALA A 846 -9.39 7.47 -35.41
C ALA A 846 -9.31 6.03 -34.86
N LYS A 847 -10.44 5.45 -34.37
CA LYS A 847 -10.43 4.11 -33.78
C LYS A 847 -11.47 3.17 -34.33
#